data_3ad99a66d8512aaa9af64588c9dc9d7f
#
_entry.id   3ad99a66d8512aaa9af64588c9dc9d7f
#
_cell.length_a   1.000
_cell.length_b   1.000
_cell.length_c   1.000
_cell.angle_alpha   90.00
_cell.angle_beta   90.00
_cell.angle_gamma   90.00
#
_symmetry.space_group_name_H-M   'P 1'
#
loop_
_entity.id
_entity.type
_entity.pdbx_description
1 polymer ?
#
loop_
_entity_poly.entity_id
_entity_poly.type
_entity_poly.pdbx_seq_one_letter_code
_entity_poly.pdbx_strand_id
1 'polypeptide(L)'
;MKKTAKLPYRNPSLSVKIRVADLMGRMTLEEKCAQLMGVWNGGVEDFTPEFLGDPEKMKDVFGKGCHSVHPAPFGIKETVKIRNTIQKYLVEETRLGIPTIFVDEGQHGMMRPEATVFPQAIGLACSWDTDLFERVYGIVAREMRSRGTHHALTPVIDVCRDPRWGRTEETYGEDPYLNGMLASAAVSGLQGGTRGKVEKNNVAATLKHFAGHGESEGGLNQGPANHSLRVLLDYHMPPFKMCIDKANPMSVMPSYNEVDGVPSHANKWLLKDLLRKEWGYKGMIVSDYYGVDQLFNKHFVSPGPVEAALTAFNAGVQYELPQGNLYKVLPELVKKRKISREELDRAVEQVLNFKFSLGLFENPYVDEKTAVAVSKSVTHRQTALRAAQESIVLLKNDNLLPLKKGKYRKIAVIGPCARDLWFGGYSGEPREKVSLLDGITAKAGKDTEVLFAQGCRLTLNTTTSYFNWKYDEIKFASRSENLKLIKEAVNVASAADLVILALGENEHLCREAWAKNHIGDNMTLDLFGEQNELAGAITSLGKPVVLYLMNGRPLSINALAEKVPAIIEGWYMGQETGTAAADIIFGDVNPSGKLTITFPKSAGQLPLYYNHKPSAQYMDYLSQDINPLYHFGWGMSSTKFNYGKPVLKKDTVKKGETARVTVEVTNTGKIEGDEIVQLYIRDTVSSVTRPVKELKGFARITLKPGETRKVSFNITPDKLAFHDINMKFVVEPGTFEIMTGPSSRDEDLQKAILTVK
;
A
#
# COMPACT_ATOMS: atom_id res chain seq x y z
N MET A 1 9.05 -41.95 -36.62
CA MET A 1 8.77 -41.14 -35.43
C MET A 1 9.69 -41.58 -34.31
N LYS A 2 10.81 -40.85 -34.08
CA LYS A 2 11.66 -41.08 -32.89
C LYS A 2 10.87 -40.63 -31.67
N LYS A 3 10.58 -41.57 -30.74
CA LYS A 3 10.10 -41.23 -29.38
C LYS A 3 11.16 -40.29 -28.73
N THR A 4 10.94 -39.00 -28.81
CA THR A 4 11.73 -38.04 -28.00
C THR A 4 11.49 -38.39 -26.53
N ALA A 5 12.51 -38.96 -25.87
CA ALA A 5 12.48 -39.21 -24.45
C ALA A 5 12.08 -37.86 -23.78
N LYS A 6 10.98 -37.85 -23.02
CA LYS A 6 10.53 -36.64 -22.31
C LYS A 6 11.68 -36.23 -21.39
N LEU A 7 12.28 -35.08 -21.65
CA LEU A 7 13.34 -34.51 -20.81
C LEU A 7 12.86 -34.45 -19.37
N PRO A 8 13.66 -34.87 -18.37
CA PRO A 8 13.21 -34.94 -16.97
C PRO A 8 12.58 -33.63 -16.47
N TYR A 9 13.14 -32.46 -16.81
CA TYR A 9 12.57 -31.18 -16.39
C TYR A 9 11.18 -30.87 -16.95
N ARG A 10 10.78 -31.51 -18.07
CA ARG A 10 9.44 -31.37 -18.67
C ARG A 10 8.45 -32.43 -18.14
N ASN A 11 8.87 -33.33 -17.28
CA ASN A 11 8.01 -34.36 -16.73
C ASN A 11 7.34 -33.89 -15.43
N PRO A 12 6.02 -33.57 -15.41
CA PRO A 12 5.33 -33.06 -14.24
C PRO A 12 5.19 -34.10 -13.09
N SER A 13 5.44 -35.38 -13.36
CA SER A 13 5.42 -36.41 -12.31
C SER A 13 6.67 -36.43 -11.44
N LEU A 14 7.74 -35.77 -11.86
CA LEU A 14 8.98 -35.66 -11.09
C LEU A 14 8.91 -34.46 -10.13
N SER A 15 9.61 -34.58 -9.00
CA SER A 15 9.68 -33.47 -8.04
C SER A 15 10.37 -32.25 -8.65
N VAL A 16 9.97 -31.04 -8.22
CA VAL A 16 10.57 -29.77 -8.68
C VAL A 16 12.09 -29.81 -8.52
N LYS A 17 12.61 -30.34 -7.43
CA LYS A 17 14.05 -30.46 -7.18
C LYS A 17 14.77 -31.24 -8.28
N ILE A 18 14.21 -32.39 -8.73
CA ILE A 18 14.79 -33.19 -9.84
C ILE A 18 14.72 -32.44 -11.14
N ARG A 19 13.61 -31.78 -11.40
CA ARG A 19 13.36 -31.00 -12.63
C ARG A 19 14.31 -29.81 -12.75
N VAL A 20 14.50 -29.07 -11.66
CA VAL A 20 15.44 -27.93 -11.59
C VAL A 20 16.88 -28.39 -11.81
N ALA A 21 17.30 -29.47 -11.14
CA ALA A 21 18.65 -29.99 -11.29
C ALA A 21 18.95 -30.47 -12.74
N ASP A 22 18.00 -31.16 -13.39
CA ASP A 22 18.15 -31.58 -14.79
C ASP A 22 18.22 -30.37 -15.73
N LEU A 23 17.34 -29.37 -15.53
CA LEU A 23 17.34 -28.14 -16.35
C LEU A 23 18.65 -27.36 -16.21
N MET A 24 19.10 -27.12 -14.98
CA MET A 24 20.35 -26.42 -14.70
C MET A 24 21.57 -27.08 -15.32
N GLY A 25 21.63 -28.42 -15.33
CA GLY A 25 22.70 -29.17 -15.97
C GLY A 25 22.75 -29.04 -17.47
N ARG A 26 21.66 -28.58 -18.12
CA ARG A 26 21.56 -28.36 -19.57
C ARG A 26 21.83 -26.91 -19.99
N MET A 27 21.73 -25.96 -19.04
CA MET A 27 21.86 -24.53 -19.34
C MET A 27 23.31 -24.13 -19.60
N THR A 28 23.50 -23.26 -20.60
CA THR A 28 24.78 -22.53 -20.77
C THR A 28 24.91 -21.44 -19.71
N LEU A 29 26.10 -20.85 -19.60
CA LEU A 29 26.35 -19.73 -18.68
C LEU A 29 25.45 -18.53 -19.03
N GLU A 30 25.33 -18.24 -20.33
CA GLU A 30 24.52 -17.12 -20.83
C GLU A 30 23.02 -17.34 -20.55
N GLU A 31 22.51 -18.57 -20.74
CA GLU A 31 21.12 -18.92 -20.39
C GLU A 31 20.84 -18.83 -18.90
N LYS A 32 21.80 -19.22 -18.05
CA LYS A 32 21.71 -19.05 -16.59
C LYS A 32 21.62 -17.59 -16.20
N CYS A 33 22.50 -16.75 -16.74
CA CYS A 33 22.48 -15.31 -16.47
C CYS A 33 21.21 -14.64 -16.99
N ALA A 34 20.68 -15.06 -18.15
CA ALA A 34 19.42 -14.55 -18.70
C ALA A 34 18.23 -14.80 -17.74
N GLN A 35 18.25 -15.86 -16.93
CA GLN A 35 17.22 -16.10 -15.91
C GLN A 35 17.30 -15.13 -14.72
N LEU A 36 18.29 -14.27 -14.64
CA LEU A 36 18.43 -13.24 -13.58
C LEU A 36 18.12 -11.82 -14.11
N MET A 37 17.55 -11.72 -15.30
CA MET A 37 17.27 -10.45 -15.99
C MET A 37 15.81 -10.35 -16.40
N GLY A 38 15.21 -9.17 -16.20
CA GLY A 38 13.94 -8.80 -16.77
C GLY A 38 14.06 -8.30 -18.21
N VAL A 39 12.94 -8.21 -18.89
CA VAL A 39 12.75 -7.50 -20.15
C VAL A 39 11.57 -6.55 -19.95
N TRP A 40 11.83 -5.26 -20.10
CA TRP A 40 10.83 -4.23 -19.89
C TRP A 40 10.59 -3.42 -21.16
N ASN A 41 9.35 -3.15 -21.39
CA ASN A 41 8.90 -2.20 -22.38
C ASN A 41 8.52 -0.89 -21.68
N GLY A 42 9.45 0.04 -21.63
CA GLY A 42 9.22 1.39 -21.06
C GLY A 42 8.39 2.30 -21.95
N GLY A 43 7.93 1.84 -23.09
CA GLY A 43 7.12 2.57 -24.04
C GLY A 43 6.14 1.70 -24.81
N VAL A 44 5.11 2.29 -25.36
CA VAL A 44 4.05 1.61 -26.11
C VAL A 44 4.56 0.95 -27.40
N GLU A 45 5.78 1.30 -27.86
CA GLU A 45 6.29 0.94 -29.19
C GLU A 45 7.02 -0.42 -29.24
N ASP A 46 7.52 -0.95 -28.11
CA ASP A 46 8.48 -2.06 -28.15
C ASP A 46 7.88 -3.47 -28.25
N PHE A 47 6.60 -3.70 -27.87
CA PHE A 47 5.89 -4.97 -28.09
C PHE A 47 4.74 -4.82 -29.09
N THR A 48 4.99 -4.05 -30.15
CA THR A 48 4.04 -3.86 -31.22
C THR A 48 3.79 -5.16 -31.97
N PRO A 49 2.70 -5.28 -32.73
CA PRO A 49 2.47 -6.43 -33.60
C PRO A 49 3.64 -6.68 -34.58
N GLU A 50 4.30 -5.62 -35.06
CA GLU A 50 5.47 -5.68 -35.97
C GLU A 50 6.67 -6.28 -35.24
N PHE A 51 6.95 -5.86 -33.99
CA PHE A 51 8.02 -6.47 -33.19
C PHE A 51 7.75 -7.95 -32.92
N LEU A 52 6.54 -8.27 -32.45
CA LEU A 52 6.14 -9.65 -32.12
C LEU A 52 6.05 -10.56 -33.32
N GLY A 53 5.87 -10.01 -34.51
CA GLY A 53 5.86 -10.72 -35.81
C GLY A 53 7.23 -10.89 -36.46
N ASP A 54 8.28 -10.24 -35.91
CA ASP A 54 9.65 -10.28 -36.44
C ASP A 54 10.51 -11.33 -35.69
N PRO A 55 10.85 -12.48 -36.31
CA PRO A 55 11.59 -13.55 -35.66
C PRO A 55 13.00 -13.15 -35.23
N GLU A 56 13.68 -12.24 -35.97
CA GLU A 56 15.05 -11.82 -35.58
C GLU A 56 15.01 -10.89 -34.36
N LYS A 57 14.08 -9.94 -34.31
CA LYS A 57 13.89 -9.10 -33.11
C LYS A 57 13.51 -9.93 -31.87
N MET A 58 12.61 -10.89 -32.04
CA MET A 58 12.23 -11.81 -30.96
C MET A 58 13.43 -12.65 -30.50
N LYS A 59 14.29 -13.09 -31.40
CA LYS A 59 15.51 -13.86 -31.12
C LYS A 59 16.54 -13.01 -30.40
N ASP A 60 16.75 -11.77 -30.79
CA ASP A 60 17.69 -10.86 -30.17
C ASP A 60 17.33 -10.59 -28.70
N VAL A 61 16.05 -10.37 -28.43
CA VAL A 61 15.55 -10.09 -27.07
C VAL A 61 15.37 -11.37 -26.24
N PHE A 62 14.78 -12.41 -26.80
CA PHE A 62 14.31 -13.57 -26.04
C PHE A 62 15.07 -14.87 -26.34
N GLY A 63 16.01 -14.89 -27.29
CA GLY A 63 16.64 -16.12 -27.76
C GLY A 63 17.43 -16.90 -26.69
N LYS A 64 17.90 -16.23 -25.64
CA LYS A 64 18.55 -16.85 -24.47
C LYS A 64 17.57 -17.10 -23.31
N GLY A 65 16.30 -16.74 -23.49
CA GLY A 65 15.30 -16.69 -22.43
C GLY A 65 15.41 -15.43 -21.57
N CYS A 66 14.54 -15.29 -20.58
CA CYS A 66 14.56 -14.24 -19.57
C CYS A 66 13.87 -14.72 -18.28
N HIS A 67 14.08 -13.97 -17.19
CA HIS A 67 13.32 -14.21 -15.96
C HIS A 67 11.90 -13.74 -16.10
N SER A 68 11.73 -12.46 -16.37
CA SER A 68 10.42 -11.80 -16.39
C SER A 68 10.26 -10.86 -17.57
N VAL A 69 9.00 -10.56 -17.87
CA VAL A 69 8.62 -9.56 -18.88
C VAL A 69 7.59 -8.62 -18.25
N HIS A 70 7.78 -7.33 -18.52
CA HIS A 70 6.90 -6.25 -18.09
C HIS A 70 6.31 -5.57 -19.35
N PRO A 71 5.22 -6.08 -19.93
CA PRO A 71 4.62 -5.47 -21.11
C PRO A 71 3.87 -4.19 -20.73
N ALA A 72 3.74 -3.29 -21.70
CA ALA A 72 2.94 -2.08 -21.54
C ALA A 72 1.49 -2.37 -21.13
N PRO A 73 0.80 -1.39 -20.52
CA PRO A 73 -0.53 -1.56 -19.92
C PRO A 73 -1.64 -1.48 -20.98
N PHE A 74 -1.81 -2.53 -21.73
CA PHE A 74 -2.91 -2.67 -22.69
C PHE A 74 -4.21 -3.18 -22.04
N GLY A 75 -5.32 -3.05 -22.77
CA GLY A 75 -6.59 -3.67 -22.41
C GLY A 75 -6.50 -5.20 -22.35
N ILE A 76 -7.55 -5.85 -21.83
CA ILE A 76 -7.53 -7.30 -21.53
C ILE A 76 -7.11 -8.15 -22.71
N LYS A 77 -7.78 -7.96 -23.86
CA LYS A 77 -7.56 -8.80 -25.05
C LYS A 77 -6.14 -8.72 -25.59
N GLU A 78 -5.66 -7.51 -25.66
CA GLU A 78 -4.32 -7.19 -26.17
C GLU A 78 -3.24 -7.71 -25.22
N THR A 79 -3.41 -7.51 -23.91
CA THR A 79 -2.53 -8.07 -22.87
C THR A 79 -2.42 -9.58 -22.99
N VAL A 80 -3.55 -10.30 -23.11
CA VAL A 80 -3.56 -11.77 -23.24
C VAL A 80 -2.87 -12.20 -24.54
N LYS A 81 -3.14 -11.52 -25.67
CA LYS A 81 -2.51 -11.84 -26.96
C LYS A 81 -0.99 -11.66 -26.91
N ILE A 82 -0.51 -10.52 -26.42
CA ILE A 82 0.93 -10.21 -26.29
C ILE A 82 1.61 -11.26 -25.41
N ARG A 83 1.07 -11.53 -24.22
CA ARG A 83 1.64 -12.48 -23.28
C ARG A 83 1.70 -13.90 -23.82
N ASN A 84 0.64 -14.36 -24.45
CA ASN A 84 0.62 -15.68 -25.08
C ASN A 84 1.61 -15.77 -26.25
N THR A 85 1.79 -14.69 -27.03
CA THR A 85 2.76 -14.66 -28.14
C THR A 85 4.20 -14.77 -27.63
N ILE A 86 4.56 -13.99 -26.60
CA ILE A 86 5.90 -14.05 -25.96
C ILE A 86 6.12 -15.44 -25.34
N GLN A 87 5.14 -15.96 -24.60
CA GLN A 87 5.24 -17.28 -23.98
C GLN A 87 5.44 -18.38 -25.05
N LYS A 88 4.67 -18.30 -26.15
CA LYS A 88 4.79 -19.27 -27.25
C LYS A 88 6.20 -19.27 -27.81
N TYR A 89 6.75 -18.09 -28.13
CA TYR A 89 8.13 -17.98 -28.61
C TYR A 89 9.12 -18.61 -27.62
N LEU A 90 9.04 -18.25 -26.35
CA LEU A 90 9.98 -18.76 -25.33
C LEU A 90 9.88 -20.28 -25.16
N VAL A 91 8.68 -20.84 -25.17
CA VAL A 91 8.44 -22.28 -24.94
C VAL A 91 8.75 -23.13 -26.18
N GLU A 92 8.42 -22.64 -27.38
CA GLU A 92 8.47 -23.42 -28.63
C GLU A 92 9.72 -23.15 -29.47
N GLU A 93 10.26 -21.91 -29.46
CA GLU A 93 11.34 -21.50 -30.36
C GLU A 93 12.70 -21.42 -29.66
N THR A 94 12.76 -21.32 -28.30
CA THR A 94 14.05 -21.32 -27.59
C THR A 94 14.53 -22.74 -27.28
N ARG A 95 15.84 -22.91 -27.18
CA ARG A 95 16.51 -24.23 -27.01
C ARG A 95 15.97 -25.06 -25.85
N LEU A 96 15.70 -24.42 -24.70
CA LEU A 96 15.23 -25.10 -23.48
C LEU A 96 13.74 -24.91 -23.22
N GLY A 97 13.08 -24.03 -23.90
CA GLY A 97 11.64 -23.79 -23.75
C GLY A 97 11.26 -23.37 -22.32
N ILE A 98 12.06 -22.48 -21.71
CA ILE A 98 11.81 -21.97 -20.35
C ILE A 98 10.77 -20.84 -20.42
N PRO A 99 9.59 -20.98 -19.80
CA PRO A 99 8.57 -19.93 -19.80
C PRO A 99 9.04 -18.71 -18.99
N THR A 100 8.52 -17.52 -19.33
CA THR A 100 8.77 -16.29 -18.58
C THR A 100 7.69 -16.04 -17.51
N ILE A 101 8.01 -15.16 -16.56
CA ILE A 101 7.08 -14.58 -15.60
C ILE A 101 6.61 -13.23 -16.13
N PHE A 102 5.31 -12.94 -16.08
CA PHE A 102 4.81 -11.58 -16.25
C PHE A 102 4.62 -10.93 -14.91
N VAL A 103 5.11 -9.70 -14.81
CA VAL A 103 5.11 -8.90 -13.58
C VAL A 103 4.20 -7.69 -13.76
N ASP A 104 3.42 -7.37 -12.75
CA ASP A 104 2.56 -6.17 -12.70
C ASP A 104 2.49 -5.59 -11.29
N GLU A 105 2.07 -4.32 -11.22
CA GLU A 105 1.66 -3.66 -9.99
C GLU A 105 0.21 -3.97 -9.66
N GLY A 106 -0.10 -4.06 -8.34
CA GLY A 106 -1.43 -4.44 -7.89
C GLY A 106 -1.76 -3.91 -6.49
N GLN A 107 -1.40 -2.66 -6.20
CA GLN A 107 -1.49 -2.10 -4.85
C GLN A 107 -2.92 -1.96 -4.35
N HIS A 108 -3.85 -1.49 -5.20
CA HIS A 108 -5.28 -1.36 -4.88
C HIS A 108 -6.19 -1.74 -6.05
N GLY A 109 -5.77 -2.73 -6.80
CA GLY A 109 -6.30 -3.21 -8.05
C GLY A 109 -5.16 -3.47 -9.02
N MET A 110 -5.36 -4.28 -10.05
CA MET A 110 -4.35 -4.46 -11.08
C MET A 110 -4.14 -3.14 -11.83
N MET A 111 -2.90 -2.64 -11.91
CA MET A 111 -2.55 -1.41 -12.62
C MET A 111 -2.68 -1.56 -14.14
N ARG A 112 -3.90 -1.77 -14.62
CA ARG A 112 -4.21 -1.93 -16.04
C ARG A 112 -5.62 -1.45 -16.36
N PRO A 113 -5.89 -1.11 -17.64
CA PRO A 113 -7.26 -0.81 -18.09
C PRO A 113 -8.22 -1.96 -17.79
N GLU A 114 -9.46 -1.63 -17.51
CA GLU A 114 -10.57 -2.56 -17.26
C GLU A 114 -10.35 -3.45 -16.01
N ALA A 115 -9.57 -2.99 -15.04
CA ALA A 115 -9.41 -3.65 -13.74
C ALA A 115 -10.37 -3.06 -12.71
N THR A 116 -10.69 -3.82 -11.66
CA THR A 116 -11.38 -3.30 -10.48
C THR A 116 -10.43 -2.41 -9.69
N VAL A 117 -10.86 -1.20 -9.35
CA VAL A 117 -10.09 -0.25 -8.55
C VAL A 117 -10.72 -0.11 -7.16
N PHE A 118 -10.00 -0.57 -6.17
CA PHE A 118 -10.33 -0.49 -4.75
C PHE A 118 -9.84 0.84 -4.15
N PRO A 119 -10.19 1.14 -2.88
CA PRO A 119 -9.53 2.24 -2.16
C PRO A 119 -8.01 2.10 -2.19
N GLN A 120 -7.32 3.24 -2.34
CA GLN A 120 -5.85 3.29 -2.22
C GLN A 120 -5.42 2.76 -0.85
N ALA A 121 -4.19 2.26 -0.75
CA ALA A 121 -3.72 1.48 0.39
C ALA A 121 -3.94 2.17 1.75
N ILE A 122 -3.62 3.47 1.88
CA ILE A 122 -3.84 4.25 3.10
C ILE A 122 -5.33 4.33 3.47
N GLY A 123 -6.20 4.49 2.46
CA GLY A 123 -7.65 4.50 2.65
C GLY A 123 -8.16 3.12 3.04
N LEU A 124 -7.81 2.07 2.29
CA LEU A 124 -8.24 0.70 2.60
C LEU A 124 -7.81 0.27 4.01
N ALA A 125 -6.63 0.69 4.46
CA ALA A 125 -6.13 0.41 5.80
C ALA A 125 -7.03 0.98 6.91
N CYS A 126 -7.75 2.08 6.65
CA CYS A 126 -8.70 2.66 7.60
C CYS A 126 -9.91 1.75 7.89
N SER A 127 -10.12 0.69 7.14
CA SER A 127 -11.12 -0.35 7.47
C SER A 127 -10.73 -1.19 8.70
N TRP A 128 -9.43 -1.35 8.99
CA TRP A 128 -8.90 -2.24 10.04
C TRP A 128 -9.47 -3.67 9.96
N ASP A 129 -9.81 -4.13 8.76
CA ASP A 129 -10.44 -5.42 8.48
C ASP A 129 -9.50 -6.33 7.70
N THR A 130 -8.86 -7.28 8.38
CA THR A 130 -7.94 -8.25 7.76
C THR A 130 -8.65 -9.20 6.79
N ASP A 131 -9.93 -9.55 7.05
CA ASP A 131 -10.70 -10.45 6.19
C ASP A 131 -11.08 -9.73 4.88
N LEU A 132 -11.41 -8.44 4.97
CA LEU A 132 -11.64 -7.60 3.80
C LEU A 132 -10.35 -7.45 2.96
N PHE A 133 -9.20 -7.22 3.61
CA PHE A 133 -7.89 -7.18 2.94
C PHE A 133 -7.61 -8.46 2.17
N GLU A 134 -7.72 -9.62 2.80
CA GLU A 134 -7.52 -10.91 2.14
C GLU A 134 -8.45 -11.09 0.93
N ARG A 135 -9.71 -10.68 1.06
CA ARG A 135 -10.70 -10.73 -0.02
C ARG A 135 -10.37 -9.79 -1.17
N VAL A 136 -10.00 -8.53 -0.90
CA VAL A 136 -9.61 -7.53 -1.89
C VAL A 136 -8.41 -8.01 -2.67
N TYR A 137 -7.33 -8.39 -2.00
CA TYR A 137 -6.12 -8.86 -2.66
C TYR A 137 -6.29 -10.23 -3.34
N GLY A 138 -7.24 -11.06 -2.88
CA GLY A 138 -7.65 -12.25 -3.59
C GLY A 138 -8.37 -11.95 -4.93
N ILE A 139 -9.12 -10.85 -5.01
CA ILE A 139 -9.71 -10.37 -6.26
C ILE A 139 -8.61 -9.83 -7.19
N VAL A 140 -7.72 -8.98 -6.66
CA VAL A 140 -6.57 -8.46 -7.41
C VAL A 140 -5.77 -9.61 -8.03
N ALA A 141 -5.46 -10.63 -7.24
CA ALA A 141 -4.74 -11.81 -7.70
C ALA A 141 -5.46 -12.54 -8.85
N ARG A 142 -6.77 -12.76 -8.73
CA ARG A 142 -7.58 -13.41 -9.77
C ARG A 142 -7.61 -12.61 -11.08
N GLU A 143 -7.77 -11.29 -11.01
CA GLU A 143 -7.71 -10.43 -12.19
C GLU A 143 -6.32 -10.48 -12.83
N MET A 144 -5.27 -10.36 -12.05
CA MET A 144 -3.89 -10.47 -12.49
C MET A 144 -3.62 -11.82 -13.16
N ARG A 145 -3.91 -12.93 -12.46
CA ARG A 145 -3.65 -14.29 -12.97
C ARG A 145 -4.43 -14.61 -14.23
N SER A 146 -5.68 -14.17 -14.33
CA SER A 146 -6.52 -14.38 -15.52
C SER A 146 -5.96 -13.71 -16.78
N ARG A 147 -5.21 -12.61 -16.60
CA ARG A 147 -4.53 -11.88 -17.68
C ARG A 147 -3.07 -12.34 -17.89
N GLY A 148 -2.63 -13.37 -17.15
CA GLY A 148 -1.30 -13.96 -17.27
C GLY A 148 -0.22 -13.38 -16.38
N THR A 149 -0.54 -12.54 -15.42
CA THR A 149 0.42 -12.10 -14.40
C THR A 149 0.75 -13.25 -13.45
N HIS A 150 2.00 -13.36 -13.06
CA HIS A 150 2.49 -14.40 -12.16
C HIS A 150 3.07 -13.83 -10.87
N HIS A 151 3.54 -12.59 -10.92
CA HIS A 151 4.26 -11.94 -9.85
C HIS A 151 3.76 -10.49 -9.69
N ALA A 152 3.23 -10.18 -8.52
CA ALA A 152 2.79 -8.84 -8.14
C ALA A 152 3.88 -8.14 -7.32
N LEU A 153 4.22 -6.89 -7.69
CA LEU A 153 5.13 -6.06 -6.89
C LEU A 153 4.37 -5.35 -5.77
N THR A 154 3.71 -6.13 -4.94
CA THR A 154 2.75 -5.73 -3.91
C THR A 154 2.76 -6.75 -2.76
N PRO A 155 2.56 -6.32 -1.47
CA PRO A 155 2.16 -4.99 -0.98
C PRO A 155 3.32 -4.06 -0.62
N VAL A 156 3.02 -2.74 -0.56
CA VAL A 156 3.89 -1.73 0.08
C VAL A 156 3.60 -1.75 1.59
N ILE A 157 4.63 -2.01 2.40
CA ILE A 157 4.48 -2.14 3.85
C ILE A 157 5.44 -1.23 4.62
N ASP A 158 5.88 -0.17 3.97
CA ASP A 158 6.67 0.89 4.60
C ASP A 158 5.86 1.52 5.75
N VAL A 159 6.52 1.72 6.89
CA VAL A 159 5.93 2.47 8.01
C VAL A 159 6.10 3.96 7.69
N CYS A 160 5.00 4.62 7.35
CA CYS A 160 5.02 6.05 6.98
C CYS A 160 5.00 6.93 8.22
N ARG A 161 6.10 7.65 8.47
CA ARG A 161 6.23 8.59 9.60
C ARG A 161 6.48 10.03 9.17
N ASP A 162 6.66 10.25 7.88
CA ASP A 162 6.72 11.59 7.29
C ASP A 162 5.71 11.71 6.15
N PRO A 163 4.51 12.27 6.39
CA PRO A 163 3.47 12.38 5.38
C PRO A 163 3.75 13.39 4.27
N ARG A 164 4.88 14.10 4.29
CA ARG A 164 5.34 14.92 3.16
C ARG A 164 5.78 14.04 1.99
N TRP A 165 6.14 12.80 2.25
CA TRP A 165 6.49 11.79 1.25
C TRP A 165 5.31 11.50 0.32
N GLY A 166 5.52 11.59 -0.99
CA GLY A 166 4.47 11.40 -2.00
C GLY A 166 3.87 10.00 -2.03
N ARG A 167 4.61 8.98 -1.56
CA ARG A 167 4.16 7.58 -1.50
C ARG A 167 3.42 7.22 -0.20
N THR A 168 3.08 8.21 0.63
CA THR A 168 2.25 8.01 1.82
C THR A 168 0.98 7.22 1.49
N GLU A 169 0.34 7.54 0.38
CA GLU A 169 -0.90 6.90 -0.10
C GLU A 169 -0.77 5.39 -0.32
N GLU A 170 0.44 4.89 -0.64
CA GLU A 170 0.71 3.49 -0.94
C GLU A 170 0.85 2.63 0.33
N THR A 171 0.98 3.25 1.50
CA THR A 171 1.26 2.58 2.79
C THR A 171 -0.01 2.27 3.58
N TYR A 172 0.13 1.45 4.61
CA TYR A 172 -0.95 1.20 5.57
C TYR A 172 -0.87 2.12 6.81
N GLY A 173 -0.04 3.19 6.75
CA GLY A 173 0.10 4.21 7.78
C GLY A 173 1.33 4.08 8.66
N GLU A 174 1.27 4.64 9.88
CA GLU A 174 2.44 4.88 10.74
C GLU A 174 2.74 3.77 11.75
N ASP A 175 1.82 2.79 11.91
CA ASP A 175 1.95 1.78 12.95
C ASP A 175 2.54 0.45 12.46
N PRO A 176 3.64 -0.05 13.06
CA PRO A 176 4.29 -1.30 12.65
C PRO A 176 3.41 -2.55 12.81
N TYR A 177 2.59 -2.62 13.87
CA TYR A 177 1.76 -3.80 14.14
C TYR A 177 0.60 -3.88 13.15
N LEU A 178 -0.11 -2.75 12.92
CA LEU A 178 -1.19 -2.67 11.94
C LEU A 178 -0.68 -2.99 10.54
N ASN A 179 0.43 -2.36 10.11
CA ASN A 179 1.07 -2.66 8.82
C ASN A 179 1.36 -4.15 8.66
N GLY A 180 1.97 -4.78 9.66
CA GLY A 180 2.29 -6.20 9.61
C GLY A 180 1.07 -7.12 9.53
N MET A 181 -0.02 -6.80 10.23
CA MET A 181 -1.28 -7.55 10.18
C MET A 181 -1.97 -7.43 8.83
N LEU A 182 -2.12 -6.21 8.32
CA LEU A 182 -2.76 -5.94 7.03
C LEU A 182 -1.93 -6.50 5.86
N ALA A 183 -0.59 -6.36 5.93
CA ALA A 183 0.31 -6.96 4.95
C ALA A 183 0.21 -8.48 4.90
N SER A 184 0.09 -9.12 6.08
CA SER A 184 -0.07 -10.58 6.14
C SER A 184 -1.37 -11.03 5.47
N ALA A 185 -2.46 -10.29 5.66
CA ALA A 185 -3.74 -10.55 5.00
C ALA A 185 -3.65 -10.29 3.49
N ALA A 186 -2.99 -9.20 3.06
CA ALA A 186 -2.78 -8.88 1.65
C ALA A 186 -1.99 -9.99 0.93
N VAL A 187 -0.89 -10.45 1.53
CA VAL A 187 -0.08 -11.56 0.97
C VAL A 187 -0.89 -12.86 0.93
N SER A 188 -1.68 -13.16 1.98
CA SER A 188 -2.58 -14.31 1.99
C SER A 188 -3.57 -14.25 0.83
N GLY A 189 -4.20 -13.10 0.59
CA GLY A 189 -5.10 -12.87 -0.54
C GLY A 189 -4.41 -13.05 -1.89
N LEU A 190 -3.23 -12.42 -2.07
CA LEU A 190 -2.46 -12.53 -3.32
C LEU A 190 -2.03 -13.96 -3.62
N GLN A 191 -1.59 -14.73 -2.62
CA GLN A 191 -1.04 -16.08 -2.79
C GLN A 191 -2.08 -17.20 -2.63
N GLY A 192 -3.28 -16.93 -2.12
CA GLY A 192 -4.38 -17.90 -1.98
C GLY A 192 -4.49 -18.55 -0.61
N GLY A 193 -3.98 -17.92 0.45
CA GLY A 193 -4.17 -18.32 1.85
C GLY A 193 -3.22 -19.38 2.38
N THR A 194 -2.51 -20.13 1.53
CA THR A 194 -1.55 -21.15 1.97
C THR A 194 -0.16 -20.54 2.16
N ARG A 195 0.32 -20.53 3.41
CA ARG A 195 1.62 -19.95 3.75
C ARG A 195 2.76 -20.45 2.85
N GLY A 196 3.43 -19.52 2.16
CA GLY A 196 4.59 -19.82 1.32
C GLY A 196 4.30 -20.61 0.05
N LYS A 197 3.06 -20.63 -0.40
CA LYS A 197 2.63 -21.21 -1.69
C LYS A 197 1.80 -20.21 -2.45
N VAL A 198 1.76 -20.39 -3.77
CA VAL A 198 0.87 -19.64 -4.66
C VAL A 198 -0.14 -20.62 -5.26
N GLU A 199 -1.41 -20.37 -5.02
CA GLU A 199 -2.48 -21.21 -5.55
C GLU A 199 -2.71 -20.92 -7.05
N LYS A 200 -3.37 -21.86 -7.75
CA LYS A 200 -3.50 -21.86 -9.22
C LYS A 200 -4.00 -20.54 -9.82
N ASN A 201 -4.94 -19.87 -9.16
CA ASN A 201 -5.58 -18.64 -9.64
C ASN A 201 -5.03 -17.38 -8.95
N ASN A 202 -3.88 -17.50 -8.30
CA ASN A 202 -3.25 -16.46 -7.51
C ASN A 202 -1.87 -16.09 -8.07
N VAL A 203 -1.23 -15.10 -7.50
CA VAL A 203 0.06 -14.56 -7.92
C VAL A 203 1.04 -14.52 -6.75
N ALA A 204 2.32 -14.56 -7.05
CA ALA A 204 3.37 -14.35 -6.06
C ALA A 204 3.35 -12.90 -5.56
N ALA A 205 3.51 -12.69 -4.26
CA ALA A 205 3.58 -11.36 -3.64
C ALA A 205 5.02 -10.93 -3.40
N THR A 206 5.25 -9.61 -3.41
CA THR A 206 6.53 -8.96 -3.08
C THR A 206 6.35 -7.99 -1.92
N LEU A 207 7.04 -8.20 -0.80
CA LEU A 207 7.10 -7.17 0.23
C LEU A 207 8.04 -6.06 -0.19
N LYS A 208 7.60 -4.82 -0.13
CA LYS A 208 8.40 -3.64 -0.47
C LYS A 208 8.07 -2.47 0.46
N HIS A 209 9.03 -1.58 0.74
CA HIS A 209 10.43 -1.61 0.27
C HIS A 209 11.36 -1.87 1.47
N PHE A 210 12.20 -2.86 1.41
CA PHE A 210 13.02 -3.33 2.51
C PHE A 210 14.35 -2.56 2.57
N ALA A 211 14.57 -1.53 3.48
CA ALA A 211 13.64 -1.04 4.46
C ALA A 211 13.90 0.43 4.82
N GLY A 212 12.94 1.00 5.59
CA GLY A 212 13.10 2.35 6.14
C GLY A 212 12.67 3.47 5.18
N HIS A 213 12.03 3.15 4.06
CA HIS A 213 11.70 4.09 2.99
C HIS A 213 10.61 5.12 3.38
N GLY A 214 9.72 4.79 4.31
CA GLY A 214 8.59 5.65 4.72
C GLY A 214 8.91 6.77 5.72
N GLU A 215 10.18 6.96 6.08
CA GLU A 215 10.67 8.04 6.97
C GLU A 215 12.03 8.53 6.48
N SER A 216 12.09 8.96 5.22
CA SER A 216 13.29 9.52 4.61
C SER A 216 13.51 10.97 5.00
N GLU A 217 14.77 11.44 4.93
CA GLU A 217 15.11 12.82 5.23
C GLU A 217 14.28 13.81 4.40
N GLY A 218 13.67 14.77 5.11
CA GLY A 218 12.85 15.82 4.50
C GLY A 218 11.54 15.34 3.88
N GLY A 219 11.15 14.06 4.08
CA GLY A 219 10.01 13.45 3.39
C GLY A 219 10.22 13.30 1.89
N LEU A 220 11.48 13.30 1.43
CA LEU A 220 11.82 13.20 0.02
C LEU A 220 11.93 11.75 -0.44
N ASN A 221 11.30 11.44 -1.55
CA ASN A 221 11.37 10.09 -2.12
C ASN A 221 12.82 9.71 -2.45
N GLN A 222 13.21 8.50 -2.06
CA GLN A 222 14.58 7.97 -2.20
C GLN A 222 15.64 8.75 -1.39
N GLY A 223 15.24 9.58 -0.43
CA GLY A 223 16.16 10.24 0.51
C GLY A 223 16.73 9.26 1.54
N PRO A 224 17.83 9.62 2.24
CA PRO A 224 18.47 8.77 3.23
C PRO A 224 17.52 8.37 4.37
N ALA A 225 17.63 7.14 4.86
CA ALA A 225 16.97 6.68 6.09
C ALA A 225 18.02 6.60 7.21
N ASN A 226 18.32 7.73 7.83
CA ASN A 226 19.32 7.86 8.88
C ASN A 226 18.76 7.46 10.25
N HIS A 227 18.30 6.22 10.34
CA HIS A 227 17.75 5.65 11.58
C HIS A 227 18.85 4.97 12.40
N SER A 228 18.76 5.12 13.73
CA SER A 228 19.54 4.24 14.59
C SER A 228 19.12 2.79 14.36
N LEU A 229 20.03 1.84 14.59
CA LEU A 229 19.71 0.41 14.45
C LEU A 229 18.48 0.01 15.27
N ARG A 230 18.28 0.60 16.46
CA ARG A 230 17.12 0.37 17.33
C ARG A 230 15.82 0.83 16.67
N VAL A 231 15.80 2.03 16.10
CA VAL A 231 14.63 2.57 15.39
C VAL A 231 14.30 1.67 14.20
N LEU A 232 15.30 1.27 13.44
CA LEU A 232 15.12 0.36 12.30
C LEU A 232 14.49 -0.97 12.72
N LEU A 233 15.03 -1.62 13.76
CA LEU A 233 14.60 -2.93 14.25
C LEU A 233 13.27 -2.90 15.03
N ASP A 234 12.96 -1.81 15.74
CA ASP A 234 11.73 -1.71 16.56
C ASP A 234 10.52 -1.18 15.77
N TYR A 235 10.74 -0.46 14.62
CA TYR A 235 9.63 0.17 13.90
C TYR A 235 9.55 -0.20 12.41
N HIS A 236 10.65 -0.14 11.67
CA HIS A 236 10.60 -0.37 10.22
C HIS A 236 10.66 -1.85 9.82
N MET A 237 11.31 -2.68 10.63
CA MET A 237 11.48 -4.12 10.37
C MET A 237 10.32 -5.01 10.82
N PRO A 238 9.57 -4.71 11.90
CA PRO A 238 8.55 -5.60 12.42
C PRO A 238 7.45 -5.97 11.42
N PRO A 239 6.94 -5.08 10.53
CA PRO A 239 5.95 -5.45 9.53
C PRO A 239 6.45 -6.55 8.58
N PHE A 240 7.71 -6.44 8.12
CA PHE A 240 8.35 -7.43 7.26
C PHE A 240 8.49 -8.77 7.97
N LYS A 241 9.05 -8.76 9.19
CA LYS A 241 9.23 -9.99 9.98
C LYS A 241 7.90 -10.68 10.26
N MET A 242 6.89 -9.92 10.68
CA MET A 242 5.55 -10.44 10.95
C MET A 242 4.93 -11.08 9.70
N CYS A 243 5.02 -10.41 8.55
CA CYS A 243 4.47 -10.92 7.31
C CYS A 243 5.22 -12.17 6.81
N ILE A 244 6.54 -12.21 6.94
CA ILE A 244 7.35 -13.40 6.62
C ILE A 244 6.92 -14.57 7.51
N ASP A 245 6.73 -14.35 8.81
CA ASP A 245 6.35 -15.42 9.76
C ASP A 245 4.93 -15.91 9.52
N LYS A 246 3.98 -15.01 9.20
CA LYS A 246 2.55 -15.36 9.05
C LYS A 246 2.19 -15.87 7.66
N ALA A 247 2.59 -15.16 6.61
CA ALA A 247 2.17 -15.42 5.23
C ALA A 247 3.29 -15.95 4.34
N ASN A 248 4.55 -15.65 4.64
CA ASN A 248 5.73 -16.05 3.88
C ASN A 248 5.65 -15.70 2.39
N PRO A 249 5.78 -14.41 2.04
CA PRO A 249 5.72 -13.94 0.66
C PRO A 249 6.81 -14.58 -0.20
N MET A 250 6.56 -14.67 -1.50
CA MET A 250 7.50 -15.30 -2.44
C MET A 250 8.70 -14.42 -2.77
N SER A 251 8.61 -13.10 -2.56
CA SER A 251 9.73 -12.18 -2.80
C SER A 251 9.74 -10.98 -1.84
N VAL A 252 10.92 -10.37 -1.73
CA VAL A 252 11.19 -9.11 -1.01
C VAL A 252 11.99 -8.20 -1.94
N MET A 253 11.67 -6.91 -1.94
CA MET A 253 12.33 -5.89 -2.75
C MET A 253 13.06 -4.91 -1.81
N PRO A 254 14.40 -4.73 -1.95
CA PRO A 254 15.14 -3.70 -1.24
C PRO A 254 14.63 -2.31 -1.63
N SER A 255 14.70 -1.36 -0.71
CA SER A 255 14.32 0.03 -0.96
C SER A 255 15.37 0.81 -1.74
N TYR A 256 14.97 1.95 -2.31
CA TYR A 256 15.91 2.84 -3.02
C TYR A 256 16.91 3.55 -2.10
N ASN A 257 16.48 3.87 -0.88
CA ASN A 257 17.28 4.65 0.05
C ASN A 257 18.48 3.86 0.58
N GLU A 258 19.47 4.59 1.08
CA GLU A 258 20.49 4.05 1.97
C GLU A 258 20.00 4.02 3.42
N VAL A 259 20.50 3.05 4.17
CA VAL A 259 20.33 2.93 5.62
C VAL A 259 21.73 3.12 6.24
N ASP A 260 21.88 4.15 7.07
CA ASP A 260 23.18 4.50 7.69
C ASP A 260 24.30 4.56 6.64
N GLY A 261 24.05 5.24 5.52
CA GLY A 261 24.98 5.43 4.42
C GLY A 261 25.21 4.22 3.50
N VAL A 262 24.55 3.08 3.74
CA VAL A 262 24.66 1.89 2.89
C VAL A 262 23.40 1.69 2.08
N PRO A 263 23.43 1.84 0.73
CA PRO A 263 22.26 1.61 -0.12
C PRO A 263 21.67 0.22 0.08
N SER A 264 20.35 0.10 0.19
CA SER A 264 19.70 -1.17 0.52
C SER A 264 20.03 -2.28 -0.49
N HIS A 265 20.20 -1.94 -1.78
CA HIS A 265 20.63 -2.86 -2.84
C HIS A 265 22.10 -3.34 -2.70
N ALA A 266 22.93 -2.65 -1.92
CA ALA A 266 24.33 -3.00 -1.62
C ALA A 266 24.48 -3.54 -0.19
N ASN A 267 23.42 -3.54 0.61
CA ASN A 267 23.50 -3.79 2.05
C ASN A 267 23.49 -5.30 2.35
N LYS A 268 24.68 -5.87 2.45
CA LYS A 268 24.88 -7.28 2.77
C LYS A 268 24.32 -7.66 4.16
N TRP A 269 24.46 -6.77 5.15
CA TRP A 269 23.89 -7.00 6.48
C TRP A 269 22.37 -7.16 6.38
N LEU A 270 21.71 -6.24 5.70
CA LEU A 270 20.26 -6.23 5.53
C LEU A 270 19.77 -7.50 4.81
N LEU A 271 20.35 -7.82 3.66
CA LEU A 271 19.83 -8.86 2.76
C LEU A 271 20.34 -10.27 3.09
N LYS A 272 21.61 -10.41 3.52
CA LYS A 272 22.20 -11.74 3.82
C LYS A 272 22.19 -12.07 5.29
N ASP A 273 22.62 -11.15 6.16
CA ASP A 273 22.79 -11.47 7.56
C ASP A 273 21.44 -11.42 8.30
N LEU A 274 20.69 -10.35 8.19
CA LEU A 274 19.38 -10.23 8.82
C LEU A 274 18.32 -11.10 8.11
N LEU A 275 18.01 -10.79 6.83
CA LEU A 275 16.90 -11.41 6.11
C LEU A 275 17.10 -12.93 5.90
N ARG A 276 18.27 -13.34 5.41
CA ARG A 276 18.55 -14.75 5.07
C ARG A 276 18.96 -15.58 6.27
N LYS A 277 19.96 -15.15 7.06
CA LYS A 277 20.52 -15.97 8.14
C LYS A 277 19.66 -15.90 9.40
N GLU A 278 19.38 -14.70 9.89
CA GLU A 278 18.68 -14.51 11.15
C GLU A 278 17.19 -14.84 11.02
N TRP A 279 16.50 -14.28 10.01
CA TRP A 279 15.07 -14.53 9.80
C TRP A 279 14.79 -15.81 9.01
N GLY A 280 15.79 -16.42 8.40
CA GLY A 280 15.65 -17.68 7.66
C GLY A 280 14.82 -17.57 6.38
N TYR A 281 14.63 -16.38 5.84
CA TYR A 281 13.80 -16.16 4.64
C TYR A 281 14.37 -16.87 3.41
N LYS A 282 13.52 -17.60 2.68
CA LYS A 282 13.90 -18.44 1.53
C LYS A 282 13.37 -17.93 0.19
N GLY A 283 12.47 -16.95 0.18
CA GLY A 283 11.92 -16.36 -1.04
C GLY A 283 12.95 -15.60 -1.87
N MET A 284 12.54 -14.99 -2.97
CA MET A 284 13.43 -14.23 -3.85
C MET A 284 13.74 -12.83 -3.29
N ILE A 285 14.90 -12.28 -3.64
CA ILE A 285 15.23 -10.88 -3.46
C ILE A 285 15.36 -10.28 -4.85
N VAL A 286 14.42 -9.41 -5.18
CA VAL A 286 14.29 -8.74 -6.49
C VAL A 286 14.71 -7.28 -6.34
N SER A 287 15.45 -6.71 -7.31
CA SER A 287 15.75 -5.28 -7.24
C SER A 287 14.49 -4.43 -7.39
N ASP A 288 14.49 -3.22 -6.86
CA ASP A 288 13.60 -2.19 -7.34
C ASP A 288 14.03 -1.71 -8.73
N TYR A 289 13.15 -0.97 -9.45
CA TYR A 289 13.41 -0.51 -10.80
C TYR A 289 14.63 0.40 -10.84
N TYR A 290 15.65 0.01 -11.61
CA TYR A 290 16.95 0.72 -11.67
C TYR A 290 17.67 0.85 -10.33
N GLY A 291 17.28 0.10 -9.29
CA GLY A 291 17.92 0.16 -7.97
C GLY A 291 19.37 -0.27 -7.99
N VAL A 292 19.77 -1.15 -8.92
CA VAL A 292 21.17 -1.54 -9.12
C VAL A 292 21.95 -0.42 -9.82
N ASP A 293 21.32 0.27 -10.79
CA ASP A 293 21.91 1.42 -11.48
C ASP A 293 22.22 2.57 -10.50
N GLN A 294 21.37 2.79 -9.51
CA GLN A 294 21.54 3.86 -8.52
C GLN A 294 22.82 3.71 -7.68
N LEU A 295 23.40 2.52 -7.56
CA LEU A 295 24.65 2.31 -6.84
C LEU A 295 25.82 3.10 -7.44
N PHE A 296 25.82 3.35 -8.75
CA PHE A 296 26.90 4.11 -9.38
C PHE A 296 26.48 5.52 -9.83
N ASN A 297 25.21 5.74 -10.20
CA ASN A 297 24.78 7.01 -10.78
C ASN A 297 24.08 7.96 -9.79
N LYS A 298 23.70 7.47 -8.59
CA LYS A 298 23.03 8.25 -7.55
C LYS A 298 23.73 8.17 -6.20
N HIS A 299 23.99 6.96 -5.68
CA HIS A 299 24.64 6.76 -4.39
C HIS A 299 26.18 6.83 -4.46
N PHE A 300 26.77 6.69 -5.65
CA PHE A 300 28.21 6.76 -5.89
C PHE A 300 29.05 5.82 -5.00
N VAL A 301 28.49 4.64 -4.65
CA VAL A 301 29.19 3.59 -3.88
C VAL A 301 29.86 2.55 -4.78
N SER A 302 29.64 2.64 -6.07
CA SER A 302 30.33 1.84 -7.11
C SER A 302 30.91 2.76 -8.17
N PRO A 303 32.12 2.52 -8.66
CA PRO A 303 32.76 3.40 -9.64
C PRO A 303 32.15 3.32 -11.05
N GLY A 304 31.34 2.28 -11.31
CA GLY A 304 30.71 2.09 -12.61
C GLY A 304 29.69 0.94 -12.61
N PRO A 305 29.07 0.69 -13.78
CA PRO A 305 27.99 -0.28 -13.92
C PRO A 305 28.41 -1.73 -13.63
N VAL A 306 29.65 -2.12 -13.96
CA VAL A 306 30.14 -3.49 -13.73
C VAL A 306 30.31 -3.76 -12.24
N GLU A 307 30.87 -2.82 -11.50
CA GLU A 307 31.04 -2.90 -10.05
C GLU A 307 29.71 -2.79 -9.32
N ALA A 308 28.76 -2.00 -9.83
CA ALA A 308 27.39 -1.92 -9.30
C ALA A 308 26.67 -3.29 -9.40
N ALA A 309 26.74 -3.94 -10.57
CA ALA A 309 26.21 -5.29 -10.75
C ALA A 309 26.83 -6.30 -9.79
N LEU A 310 28.17 -6.27 -9.65
CA LEU A 310 28.90 -7.14 -8.73
C LEU A 310 28.49 -6.88 -7.27
N THR A 311 28.39 -5.62 -6.87
CA THR A 311 28.02 -5.22 -5.51
C THR A 311 26.62 -5.69 -5.14
N ALA A 312 25.62 -5.43 -6.00
CA ALA A 312 24.24 -5.84 -5.78
C ALA A 312 24.11 -7.37 -5.73
N PHE A 313 24.73 -8.08 -6.68
CA PHE A 313 24.73 -9.54 -6.69
C PHE A 313 25.35 -10.12 -5.41
N ASN A 314 26.51 -9.59 -4.99
CA ASN A 314 27.19 -9.99 -3.76
C ASN A 314 26.41 -9.61 -2.49
N ALA A 315 25.60 -8.56 -2.51
CA ALA A 315 24.68 -8.24 -1.42
C ALA A 315 23.49 -9.21 -1.33
N GLY A 316 23.15 -9.90 -2.42
CA GLY A 316 22.10 -10.91 -2.44
C GLY A 316 20.88 -10.58 -3.31
N VAL A 317 20.93 -9.51 -4.10
CA VAL A 317 19.91 -9.21 -5.12
C VAL A 317 20.00 -10.26 -6.22
N GLN A 318 18.95 -11.05 -6.39
CA GLN A 318 19.00 -12.23 -7.25
C GLN A 318 18.69 -11.93 -8.70
N TYR A 319 17.71 -11.06 -8.97
CA TYR A 319 17.45 -10.61 -10.33
C TYR A 319 17.14 -9.13 -10.42
N GLU A 320 17.46 -8.57 -11.55
CA GLU A 320 17.41 -7.14 -11.83
C GLU A 320 16.11 -6.76 -12.54
N LEU A 321 15.45 -5.70 -12.05
CA LEU A 321 14.28 -5.05 -12.63
C LEU A 321 14.59 -3.60 -13.04
N PRO A 322 13.81 -3.06 -14.01
CA PRO A 322 12.79 -3.72 -14.83
C PRO A 322 13.38 -4.53 -15.98
N GLN A 323 14.63 -4.29 -16.32
CA GLN A 323 15.38 -4.96 -17.39
C GLN A 323 16.83 -5.23 -16.92
N GLY A 324 17.48 -6.21 -17.52
CA GLY A 324 18.82 -6.63 -17.16
C GLY A 324 19.94 -5.71 -17.68
N ASN A 325 19.85 -4.40 -17.43
CA ASN A 325 20.82 -3.42 -17.91
C ASN A 325 22.23 -3.71 -17.42
N LEU A 326 22.37 -4.01 -16.13
CA LEU A 326 23.65 -4.23 -15.50
C LEU A 326 23.97 -5.72 -15.38
N TYR A 327 23.01 -6.59 -15.13
CA TYR A 327 23.23 -8.03 -14.99
C TYR A 327 23.64 -8.73 -16.30
N LYS A 328 23.55 -8.06 -17.45
CA LYS A 328 24.14 -8.55 -18.72
C LYS A 328 25.66 -8.78 -18.64
N VAL A 329 26.35 -8.19 -17.64
CA VAL A 329 27.81 -8.40 -17.42
C VAL A 329 28.10 -9.64 -16.57
N LEU A 330 27.10 -10.30 -15.97
CA LEU A 330 27.32 -11.47 -15.10
C LEU A 330 28.12 -12.60 -15.76
N PRO A 331 27.93 -12.96 -17.06
CA PRO A 331 28.76 -13.96 -17.70
C PRO A 331 30.25 -13.65 -17.65
N GLU A 332 30.62 -12.39 -17.86
CA GLU A 332 32.03 -11.96 -17.81
C GLU A 332 32.58 -11.93 -16.39
N LEU A 333 31.75 -11.55 -15.40
CA LEU A 333 32.15 -11.60 -13.98
C LEU A 333 32.44 -13.04 -13.53
N VAL A 334 31.64 -14.00 -13.99
CA VAL A 334 31.87 -15.42 -13.72
C VAL A 334 33.13 -15.93 -14.44
N LYS A 335 33.30 -15.60 -15.72
CA LYS A 335 34.51 -15.97 -16.48
C LYS A 335 35.80 -15.41 -15.83
N LYS A 336 35.75 -14.19 -15.30
CA LYS A 336 36.82 -13.53 -14.55
C LYS A 336 36.93 -13.98 -13.08
N ARG A 337 36.15 -14.95 -12.63
CA ARG A 337 36.12 -15.47 -11.26
C ARG A 337 35.82 -14.41 -10.17
N LYS A 338 35.11 -13.34 -10.53
CA LYS A 338 34.63 -12.33 -9.57
C LYS A 338 33.35 -12.78 -8.88
N ILE A 339 32.58 -13.64 -9.54
CA ILE A 339 31.42 -14.38 -9.00
C ILE A 339 31.74 -15.88 -9.20
N SER A 340 31.57 -16.70 -8.17
CA SER A 340 31.71 -18.14 -8.29
C SER A 340 30.57 -18.76 -9.08
N ARG A 341 30.80 -19.91 -9.74
CA ARG A 341 29.72 -20.65 -10.42
C ARG A 341 28.67 -21.13 -9.43
N GLU A 342 29.07 -21.49 -8.25
CA GLU A 342 28.18 -21.95 -7.17
C GLU A 342 27.26 -20.86 -6.68
N GLU A 343 27.71 -19.60 -6.62
CA GLU A 343 26.87 -18.45 -6.27
C GLU A 343 25.86 -18.15 -7.36
N LEU A 344 26.29 -18.13 -8.62
CA LEU A 344 25.39 -17.98 -9.77
C LEU A 344 24.35 -19.11 -9.79
N ASP A 345 24.78 -20.38 -9.64
CA ASP A 345 23.91 -21.54 -9.70
C ASP A 345 22.86 -21.51 -8.59
N ARG A 346 23.22 -21.09 -7.37
CA ARG A 346 22.23 -20.88 -6.28
C ARG A 346 21.19 -19.83 -6.62
N ALA A 347 21.57 -18.72 -7.24
CA ALA A 347 20.62 -17.69 -7.66
C ALA A 347 19.66 -18.21 -8.74
N VAL A 348 20.20 -18.91 -9.74
CA VAL A 348 19.43 -19.50 -10.84
C VAL A 348 18.50 -20.61 -10.33
N GLU A 349 18.98 -21.46 -9.42
CA GLU A 349 18.17 -22.51 -8.78
C GLU A 349 16.92 -21.92 -8.10
N GLN A 350 17.08 -20.82 -7.36
CA GLN A 350 15.94 -20.15 -6.70
C GLN A 350 14.93 -19.60 -7.72
N VAL A 351 15.40 -18.96 -8.78
CA VAL A 351 14.58 -18.47 -9.88
C VAL A 351 13.81 -19.59 -10.58
N LEU A 352 14.48 -20.71 -10.86
CA LEU A 352 13.82 -21.85 -11.50
C LEU A 352 12.80 -22.50 -10.56
N ASN A 353 13.14 -22.68 -9.28
CA ASN A 353 12.18 -23.16 -8.28
C ASN A 353 10.94 -22.27 -8.22
N PHE A 354 11.11 -20.96 -8.29
CA PHE A 354 9.99 -20.00 -8.33
C PHE A 354 9.11 -20.23 -9.58
N LYS A 355 9.69 -20.34 -10.78
CA LYS A 355 8.94 -20.62 -12.03
C LYS A 355 8.19 -21.95 -11.97
N PHE A 356 8.81 -23.01 -11.45
CA PHE A 356 8.16 -24.31 -11.28
C PHE A 356 7.04 -24.28 -10.26
N SER A 357 7.22 -23.57 -9.15
CA SER A 357 6.19 -23.44 -8.09
C SER A 357 4.93 -22.72 -8.56
N LEU A 358 5.05 -21.85 -9.56
CA LEU A 358 3.94 -21.15 -10.20
C LEU A 358 3.21 -21.97 -11.29
N GLY A 359 3.68 -23.21 -11.56
CA GLY A 359 3.09 -24.10 -12.56
C GLY A 359 3.27 -23.63 -13.99
N LEU A 360 4.27 -22.81 -14.27
CA LEU A 360 4.50 -22.21 -15.60
C LEU A 360 4.88 -23.22 -16.68
N PHE A 361 5.58 -24.30 -16.30
CA PHE A 361 5.98 -25.35 -17.25
C PHE A 361 4.81 -26.24 -17.68
N GLU A 362 3.74 -26.29 -16.88
CA GLU A 362 2.52 -27.04 -17.14
C GLU A 362 1.46 -26.21 -17.85
N ASN A 363 1.37 -24.93 -17.47
CA ASN A 363 0.31 -24.04 -17.99
C ASN A 363 0.83 -22.60 -18.19
N PRO A 364 1.61 -22.36 -19.27
CA PRO A 364 2.19 -21.04 -19.55
C PRO A 364 1.22 -20.04 -20.18
N TYR A 365 0.07 -20.49 -20.70
CA TYR A 365 -0.88 -19.67 -21.46
C TYR A 365 -2.12 -19.29 -20.64
N VAL A 366 -2.79 -18.22 -21.09
CA VAL A 366 -4.06 -17.75 -20.52
C VAL A 366 -5.14 -17.61 -21.58
N ASP A 367 -6.40 -17.68 -21.14
CA ASP A 367 -7.57 -17.62 -22.01
C ASP A 367 -8.25 -16.24 -21.95
N GLU A 368 -8.45 -15.62 -23.13
CA GLU A 368 -9.07 -14.30 -23.25
C GLU A 368 -10.50 -14.27 -22.67
N LYS A 369 -11.31 -15.29 -22.97
CA LYS A 369 -12.71 -15.34 -22.50
C LYS A 369 -12.78 -15.36 -20.97
N THR A 370 -11.90 -16.15 -20.36
CA THR A 370 -11.77 -16.22 -18.89
C THR A 370 -11.35 -14.86 -18.32
N ALA A 371 -10.35 -14.19 -18.91
CA ALA A 371 -9.89 -12.90 -18.46
C ALA A 371 -11.00 -11.83 -18.51
N VAL A 372 -11.75 -11.78 -19.60
CA VAL A 372 -12.91 -10.88 -19.76
C VAL A 372 -14.02 -11.20 -18.76
N ALA A 373 -14.31 -12.47 -18.52
CA ALA A 373 -15.35 -12.88 -17.57
C ALA A 373 -14.99 -12.49 -16.12
N VAL A 374 -13.73 -12.70 -15.72
CA VAL A 374 -13.23 -12.33 -14.39
C VAL A 374 -13.35 -10.82 -14.16
N SER A 375 -12.96 -9.97 -15.13
CA SER A 375 -13.00 -8.52 -14.97
C SER A 375 -14.42 -7.92 -14.95
N LYS A 376 -15.43 -8.68 -15.41
CA LYS A 376 -16.84 -8.28 -15.40
C LYS A 376 -17.60 -8.77 -14.15
N SER A 377 -16.89 -9.30 -13.16
CA SER A 377 -17.52 -9.88 -11.98
C SER A 377 -18.24 -8.81 -11.14
N VAL A 378 -19.53 -8.97 -10.96
CA VAL A 378 -20.37 -8.12 -10.09
C VAL A 378 -19.86 -8.17 -8.63
N THR A 379 -19.38 -9.32 -8.19
CA THR A 379 -18.84 -9.50 -6.83
C THR A 379 -17.59 -8.66 -6.58
N HIS A 380 -16.77 -8.39 -7.61
CA HIS A 380 -15.61 -7.52 -7.49
C HIS A 380 -16.04 -6.09 -7.20
N ARG A 381 -17.00 -5.57 -7.96
CA ARG A 381 -17.56 -4.23 -7.75
C ARG A 381 -18.25 -4.09 -6.39
N GLN A 382 -19.03 -5.09 -5.98
CA GLN A 382 -19.65 -5.11 -4.64
C GLN A 382 -18.60 -5.08 -3.52
N THR A 383 -17.48 -5.80 -3.70
CA THR A 383 -16.37 -5.77 -2.74
C THR A 383 -15.68 -4.39 -2.75
N ALA A 384 -15.52 -3.75 -3.91
CA ALA A 384 -14.97 -2.40 -3.99
C ALA A 384 -15.86 -1.37 -3.26
N LEU A 385 -17.17 -1.47 -3.43
CA LEU A 385 -18.12 -0.63 -2.69
C LEU A 385 -18.02 -0.86 -1.17
N ARG A 386 -18.05 -2.12 -0.72
CA ARG A 386 -17.90 -2.45 0.70
C ARG A 386 -16.57 -1.92 1.25
N ALA A 387 -15.48 -2.10 0.51
CA ALA A 387 -14.16 -1.61 0.91
C ALA A 387 -14.16 -0.08 1.08
N ALA A 388 -14.78 0.66 0.17
CA ALA A 388 -14.91 2.11 0.27
C ALA A 388 -15.79 2.52 1.47
N GLN A 389 -16.93 1.86 1.70
CA GLN A 389 -17.84 2.14 2.83
C GLN A 389 -17.17 1.91 4.19
N GLU A 390 -16.41 0.82 4.37
CA GLU A 390 -15.72 0.51 5.62
C GLU A 390 -14.49 1.37 5.87
N SER A 391 -13.95 2.01 4.84
CA SER A 391 -12.70 2.78 4.88
C SER A 391 -12.89 4.28 5.11
N ILE A 392 -14.04 4.85 4.74
CA ILE A 392 -14.34 6.27 4.94
C ILE A 392 -14.36 6.60 6.43
N VAL A 393 -13.64 7.67 6.83
CA VAL A 393 -13.53 8.10 8.22
C VAL A 393 -14.33 9.36 8.48
N LEU A 394 -15.25 9.32 9.43
CA LEU A 394 -15.95 10.51 9.91
C LEU A 394 -15.06 11.19 10.97
N LEU A 395 -14.43 12.31 10.61
CA LEU A 395 -13.51 13.05 11.49
C LEU A 395 -14.22 13.95 12.49
N LYS A 396 -15.31 14.58 12.05
CA LYS A 396 -16.11 15.50 12.88
C LYS A 396 -17.59 15.45 12.46
N ASN A 397 -18.49 15.56 13.44
CA ASN A 397 -19.94 15.68 13.19
C ASN A 397 -20.66 16.37 14.35
N ASP A 398 -20.99 17.63 14.15
CA ASP A 398 -21.77 18.45 15.10
C ASP A 398 -23.27 18.26 14.84
N ASN A 399 -23.74 17.01 14.74
CA ASN A 399 -25.11 16.58 14.48
C ASN A 399 -25.68 17.03 13.11
N LEU A 400 -24.84 17.29 12.12
CA LEU A 400 -25.27 17.58 10.74
C LEU A 400 -25.59 16.30 9.97
N LEU A 401 -24.75 15.27 10.11
CA LEU A 401 -24.89 13.96 9.47
C LEU A 401 -25.57 12.94 10.38
N PRO A 402 -26.36 11.99 9.81
CA PRO A 402 -26.70 11.87 8.40
C PRO A 402 -27.70 12.93 7.93
N LEU A 403 -27.60 13.30 6.66
CA LEU A 403 -28.57 14.20 6.05
C LEU A 403 -29.94 13.52 5.93
N LYS A 404 -30.99 14.19 6.40
CA LYS A 404 -32.37 13.68 6.25
C LYS A 404 -32.84 13.96 4.82
N LYS A 405 -33.25 12.91 4.09
CA LYS A 405 -33.83 13.04 2.75
C LYS A 405 -35.02 14.00 2.78
N GLY A 406 -35.10 14.90 1.79
CA GLY A 406 -36.15 15.90 1.68
C GLY A 406 -36.05 17.11 2.62
N LYS A 407 -35.05 17.16 3.54
CA LYS A 407 -34.82 18.33 4.40
C LYS A 407 -34.26 19.53 3.62
N TYR A 408 -33.40 19.29 2.67
CA TYR A 408 -32.75 20.31 1.84
C TYR A 408 -33.29 20.22 0.42
N ARG A 409 -33.83 21.32 -0.09
CA ARG A 409 -34.36 21.39 -1.46
C ARG A 409 -33.27 21.57 -2.50
N LYS A 410 -32.17 22.23 -2.10
CA LYS A 410 -31.00 22.47 -2.95
C LYS A 410 -29.73 22.12 -2.20
N ILE A 411 -28.94 21.22 -2.77
CA ILE A 411 -27.62 20.86 -2.27
C ILE A 411 -26.59 21.25 -3.32
N ALA A 412 -25.61 22.08 -2.95
CA ALA A 412 -24.48 22.40 -3.82
C ALA A 412 -23.32 21.45 -3.53
N VAL A 413 -22.78 20.79 -4.56
CA VAL A 413 -21.54 20.00 -4.51
C VAL A 413 -20.46 20.82 -5.18
N ILE A 414 -19.49 21.28 -4.41
CA ILE A 414 -18.51 22.29 -4.83
C ILE A 414 -17.09 21.81 -4.55
N GLY A 415 -16.20 22.05 -5.47
CA GLY A 415 -14.77 21.82 -5.28
C GLY A 415 -14.11 21.00 -6.37
N PRO A 416 -12.76 20.99 -6.39
CA PRO A 416 -11.98 20.31 -7.42
C PRO A 416 -12.14 18.78 -7.41
N CYS A 417 -12.54 18.20 -6.27
CA CYS A 417 -12.75 16.77 -6.09
C CYS A 417 -14.23 16.35 -6.18
N ALA A 418 -15.13 17.24 -6.63
CA ALA A 418 -16.56 16.95 -6.67
C ALA A 418 -16.95 16.07 -7.88
N ARG A 419 -16.52 16.43 -9.07
CA ARG A 419 -16.81 15.74 -10.34
C ARG A 419 -15.68 14.84 -10.78
N ASP A 420 -14.45 15.32 -10.63
CA ASP A 420 -13.27 14.59 -11.01
C ASP A 420 -12.99 13.51 -9.95
N LEU A 421 -12.77 12.26 -10.41
CA LEU A 421 -12.51 11.14 -9.55
C LEU A 421 -11.06 10.70 -9.70
N TRP A 422 -10.33 10.82 -8.60
CA TRP A 422 -8.92 10.49 -8.50
C TRP A 422 -8.75 9.15 -7.79
N PHE A 423 -7.79 8.36 -8.26
CA PHE A 423 -7.54 7.02 -7.73
C PHE A 423 -6.22 6.92 -6.94
N GLY A 424 -5.35 7.92 -7.07
CA GLY A 424 -3.98 7.87 -6.57
C GLY A 424 -3.01 7.13 -7.49
N GLY A 425 -1.75 7.04 -7.11
CA GLY A 425 -0.70 6.37 -7.84
C GLY A 425 -0.93 4.86 -7.99
N TYR A 426 -0.26 4.24 -8.94
CA TYR A 426 -0.32 2.80 -9.22
C TYR A 426 -1.73 2.25 -9.46
N SER A 427 -2.64 3.07 -9.94
CA SER A 427 -4.02 2.69 -10.22
C SER A 427 -4.21 2.09 -11.60
N GLY A 428 -5.15 1.15 -11.71
CA GLY A 428 -5.78 0.76 -12.96
C GLY A 428 -6.83 1.78 -13.41
N GLU A 429 -7.47 1.51 -14.55
CA GLU A 429 -8.62 2.27 -15.03
C GLU A 429 -9.86 1.36 -15.04
N PRO A 430 -10.87 1.63 -14.18
CA PRO A 430 -12.04 0.77 -14.08
C PRO A 430 -13.01 1.00 -15.26
N ARG A 431 -13.83 -0.01 -15.56
CA ARG A 431 -14.89 0.09 -16.58
C ARG A 431 -15.97 1.10 -16.21
N GLU A 432 -16.30 1.16 -14.94
CA GLU A 432 -17.34 2.01 -14.38
C GLU A 432 -16.80 2.67 -13.13
N LYS A 433 -17.16 3.93 -12.94
CA LYS A 433 -16.75 4.75 -11.80
C LYS A 433 -17.84 5.73 -11.42
N VAL A 434 -17.95 6.04 -10.14
CA VAL A 434 -18.96 6.94 -9.59
C VAL A 434 -18.26 8.08 -8.86
N SER A 435 -18.35 9.31 -9.38
CA SER A 435 -17.84 10.51 -8.73
C SER A 435 -18.68 10.90 -7.51
N LEU A 436 -18.14 11.76 -6.65
CA LEU A 436 -18.89 12.27 -5.50
C LEU A 436 -20.19 12.96 -5.96
N LEU A 437 -20.12 13.79 -7.00
CA LEU A 437 -21.29 14.46 -7.59
C LEU A 437 -22.33 13.46 -8.08
N ASP A 438 -21.92 12.41 -8.80
CA ASP A 438 -22.82 11.37 -9.29
C ASP A 438 -23.52 10.63 -8.15
N GLY A 439 -22.76 10.22 -7.13
CA GLY A 439 -23.28 9.51 -5.96
C GLY A 439 -24.27 10.36 -5.16
N ILE A 440 -23.96 11.63 -4.90
CA ILE A 440 -24.84 12.57 -4.22
C ILE A 440 -26.12 12.80 -5.05
N THR A 441 -25.98 13.02 -6.36
CA THR A 441 -27.12 13.24 -7.26
C THR A 441 -28.07 12.04 -7.28
N ALA A 442 -27.52 10.84 -7.39
CA ALA A 442 -28.31 9.61 -7.37
C ALA A 442 -29.04 9.40 -6.04
N LYS A 443 -28.45 9.82 -4.91
CA LYS A 443 -28.96 9.55 -3.56
C LYS A 443 -29.90 10.62 -3.02
N ALA A 444 -29.73 11.88 -3.44
CA ALA A 444 -30.52 13.03 -2.95
C ALA A 444 -32.02 12.91 -3.20
N GLY A 445 -32.42 12.19 -4.25
CA GLY A 445 -33.81 11.93 -4.59
C GLY A 445 -34.41 13.04 -5.48
N LYS A 446 -35.65 12.81 -5.95
CA LYS A 446 -36.28 13.70 -6.97
C LYS A 446 -36.68 15.07 -6.44
N ASP A 447 -36.84 15.21 -5.12
CA ASP A 447 -37.28 16.44 -4.47
C ASP A 447 -36.13 17.38 -4.08
N THR A 448 -34.89 16.98 -4.37
CA THR A 448 -33.68 17.74 -4.07
C THR A 448 -32.94 18.06 -5.37
N GLU A 449 -32.79 19.33 -5.66
CA GLU A 449 -31.95 19.83 -6.76
C GLU A 449 -30.48 19.80 -6.33
N VAL A 450 -29.62 19.14 -7.11
CA VAL A 450 -28.17 19.11 -6.88
C VAL A 450 -27.50 20.08 -7.85
N LEU A 451 -26.85 21.10 -7.27
CA LEU A 451 -26.11 22.11 -8.00
C LEU A 451 -24.61 21.76 -7.96
N PHE A 452 -23.88 22.19 -8.98
CA PHE A 452 -22.44 21.95 -9.07
C PHE A 452 -21.67 23.22 -9.43
N ALA A 453 -20.48 23.39 -8.81
CA ALA A 453 -19.46 24.33 -9.26
C ALA A 453 -18.05 23.76 -8.99
N GLN A 454 -17.12 23.99 -9.94
CA GLN A 454 -15.74 23.52 -9.83
C GLN A 454 -14.97 24.18 -8.68
N GLY A 455 -15.29 25.43 -8.36
CA GLY A 455 -14.66 26.21 -7.29
C GLY A 455 -13.22 26.63 -7.59
N CYS A 456 -12.31 25.67 -7.76
CA CYS A 456 -10.95 25.90 -8.24
C CYS A 456 -10.45 24.64 -8.98
N ARG A 457 -9.29 24.74 -9.63
CA ARG A 457 -8.58 23.63 -10.25
C ARG A 457 -7.32 23.32 -9.45
N LEU A 458 -6.98 22.05 -9.33
CA LEU A 458 -5.70 21.60 -8.75
C LEU A 458 -4.59 21.67 -9.80
N THR A 459 -4.80 20.98 -10.91
CA THR A 459 -3.92 20.97 -12.07
C THR A 459 -4.74 21.17 -13.36
N LEU A 460 -4.10 21.61 -14.44
CA LEU A 460 -4.76 21.79 -15.75
C LEU A 460 -4.77 20.49 -16.57
N ASN A 461 -3.71 19.72 -16.48
CA ASN A 461 -3.61 18.41 -17.13
C ASN A 461 -4.14 17.35 -16.16
N THR A 462 -5.31 16.85 -16.49
CA THR A 462 -6.02 15.85 -15.71
C THR A 462 -6.03 14.50 -16.44
N THR A 463 -4.87 13.96 -16.78
CA THR A 463 -4.84 12.57 -17.25
C THR A 463 -4.85 11.66 -16.02
N THR A 464 -5.97 11.04 -15.78
CA THR A 464 -6.13 9.98 -14.77
C THR A 464 -5.35 8.71 -15.11
N SER A 465 -4.61 8.70 -16.22
CA SER A 465 -3.87 7.55 -16.70
C SER A 465 -2.42 7.65 -16.25
N TYR A 466 -2.08 6.92 -15.20
CA TYR A 466 -0.68 6.61 -14.80
C TYR A 466 0.19 6.10 -15.97
N PHE A 467 -0.45 5.71 -17.06
CA PHE A 467 0.17 5.17 -18.26
C PHE A 467 0.73 6.22 -19.23
N ASN A 468 0.44 7.51 -19.03
CA ASN A 468 0.90 8.60 -19.88
C ASN A 468 2.03 9.43 -19.27
N TRP A 469 2.83 8.83 -18.41
CA TRP A 469 3.93 9.49 -17.70
C TRP A 469 5.00 10.18 -18.58
N LYS A 470 5.05 9.90 -19.88
CA LYS A 470 5.88 10.65 -20.85
C LYS A 470 5.46 12.13 -21.01
N TYR A 471 4.22 12.47 -20.65
CA TYR A 471 3.63 13.83 -20.82
C TYR A 471 3.17 14.44 -19.51
N ASP A 472 3.75 14.02 -18.40
CA ASP A 472 3.25 14.21 -17.05
C ASP A 472 3.81 15.45 -16.36
N GLU A 473 4.16 16.49 -17.16
CA GLU A 473 4.51 17.78 -16.62
C GLU A 473 3.30 18.41 -15.93
N ILE A 474 3.43 18.70 -14.63
CA ILE A 474 2.35 19.32 -13.86
C ILE A 474 2.16 20.77 -14.32
N LYS A 475 0.95 21.10 -14.75
CA LYS A 475 0.54 22.46 -15.11
C LYS A 475 -0.50 22.95 -14.12
N PHE A 476 -0.23 24.08 -13.50
CA PHE A 476 -1.13 24.68 -12.53
C PHE A 476 -2.04 25.72 -13.19
N ALA A 477 -3.27 25.83 -12.70
CA ALA A 477 -4.15 26.93 -13.06
C ALA A 477 -3.60 28.26 -12.51
N SER A 478 -3.82 29.34 -13.23
CA SER A 478 -3.47 30.66 -12.71
C SER A 478 -4.41 31.07 -11.56
N ARG A 479 -3.86 31.81 -10.58
CA ARG A 479 -4.68 32.35 -9.48
C ARG A 479 -5.89 33.14 -10.00
N SER A 480 -5.74 33.92 -11.09
CA SER A 480 -6.83 34.70 -11.68
C SER A 480 -7.97 33.84 -12.24
N GLU A 481 -7.65 32.65 -12.80
CA GLU A 481 -8.65 31.69 -13.25
C GLU A 481 -9.37 31.05 -12.05
N ASN A 482 -8.63 30.62 -11.04
CA ASN A 482 -9.21 30.04 -9.84
C ASN A 482 -10.11 31.05 -9.09
N LEU A 483 -9.73 32.32 -8.99
CA LEU A 483 -10.58 33.34 -8.36
C LEU A 483 -11.92 33.58 -9.13
N LYS A 484 -11.94 33.41 -10.46
CA LYS A 484 -13.21 33.46 -11.23
C LYS A 484 -14.09 32.26 -10.89
N LEU A 485 -13.51 31.06 -10.85
CA LEU A 485 -14.22 29.83 -10.46
C LEU A 485 -14.74 29.88 -9.01
N ILE A 486 -14.00 30.49 -8.09
CA ILE A 486 -14.44 30.74 -6.71
C ILE A 486 -15.67 31.64 -6.68
N LYS A 487 -15.67 32.71 -7.46
CA LYS A 487 -16.83 33.62 -7.55
C LYS A 487 -18.08 32.91 -8.09
N GLU A 488 -17.93 32.05 -9.09
CA GLU A 488 -19.02 31.21 -9.61
C GLU A 488 -19.53 30.25 -8.55
N ALA A 489 -18.62 29.59 -7.81
CA ALA A 489 -18.95 28.68 -6.73
C ALA A 489 -19.72 29.35 -5.58
N VAL A 490 -19.35 30.58 -5.22
CA VAL A 490 -20.07 31.41 -4.23
C VAL A 490 -21.50 31.67 -4.68
N ASN A 491 -21.72 31.99 -5.96
CA ASN A 491 -23.08 32.20 -6.49
C ASN A 491 -23.92 30.95 -6.41
N VAL A 492 -23.37 29.78 -6.77
CA VAL A 492 -24.03 28.48 -6.68
C VAL A 492 -24.33 28.11 -5.21
N ALA A 493 -23.37 28.29 -4.32
CA ALA A 493 -23.54 28.02 -2.89
C ALA A 493 -24.60 28.90 -2.25
N SER A 494 -24.66 30.19 -2.66
CA SER A 494 -25.65 31.14 -2.15
C SER A 494 -27.10 30.72 -2.45
N ALA A 495 -27.31 30.05 -3.58
CA ALA A 495 -28.62 29.51 -3.99
C ALA A 495 -28.98 28.17 -3.33
N ALA A 496 -28.06 27.54 -2.63
CA ALA A 496 -28.28 26.23 -1.98
C ALA A 496 -28.67 26.35 -0.50
N ASP A 497 -29.27 25.30 0.04
CA ASP A 497 -29.59 25.17 1.47
C ASP A 497 -28.45 24.53 2.27
N LEU A 498 -27.62 23.72 1.60
CA LEU A 498 -26.48 23.03 2.15
C LEU A 498 -25.38 22.89 1.10
N VAL A 499 -24.12 22.93 1.53
CA VAL A 499 -22.96 22.73 0.65
C VAL A 499 -22.23 21.45 1.05
N ILE A 500 -21.89 20.61 0.08
CA ILE A 500 -20.89 19.55 0.18
C ILE A 500 -19.65 20.09 -0.50
N LEU A 501 -18.62 20.38 0.30
CA LEU A 501 -17.37 20.99 -0.17
C LEU A 501 -16.33 19.88 -0.34
N ALA A 502 -15.95 19.58 -1.57
CA ALA A 502 -15.02 18.51 -1.93
C ALA A 502 -13.62 19.06 -2.24
N LEU A 503 -12.71 18.92 -1.30
CA LEU A 503 -11.34 19.43 -1.36
C LEU A 503 -10.32 18.29 -1.26
N GLY A 504 -9.05 18.58 -1.54
CA GLY A 504 -7.97 17.64 -1.35
C GLY A 504 -6.87 17.73 -2.39
N GLU A 505 -6.43 16.57 -2.86
CA GLU A 505 -5.34 16.42 -3.81
C GLU A 505 -5.78 15.54 -5.02
N ASN A 506 -4.91 15.44 -5.99
CA ASN A 506 -4.99 14.45 -7.07
C ASN A 506 -3.64 13.71 -7.18
N GLU A 507 -3.56 12.72 -8.05
CA GLU A 507 -2.35 11.92 -8.24
C GLU A 507 -1.13 12.68 -8.76
N HIS A 508 -1.25 13.94 -9.16
CA HIS A 508 -0.10 14.77 -9.48
C HIS A 508 0.52 15.43 -8.24
N LEU A 509 -0.26 15.59 -7.18
CA LEU A 509 0.16 16.26 -5.94
C LEU A 509 0.64 15.30 -4.86
N CYS A 510 0.22 14.03 -4.94
CA CYS A 510 0.64 12.96 -4.02
C CYS A 510 0.90 11.69 -4.81
N ARG A 511 2.16 11.36 -5.05
CA ARG A 511 2.61 10.17 -5.81
C ARG A 511 4.10 9.95 -5.62
N GLU A 512 4.63 8.85 -6.15
CA GLU A 512 6.07 8.61 -6.20
C GLU A 512 6.79 9.70 -7.03
N ALA A 513 7.76 10.37 -6.41
CA ALA A 513 8.65 11.32 -7.08
C ALA A 513 9.91 10.61 -7.57
N TRP A 514 10.09 10.44 -8.89
CA TRP A 514 11.24 9.71 -9.45
C TRP A 514 12.05 10.49 -10.50
N ALA A 515 11.57 11.65 -10.96
CA ALA A 515 12.27 12.52 -11.90
C ALA A 515 11.93 14.00 -11.67
N LYS A 516 12.74 14.90 -12.23
CA LYS A 516 12.54 16.36 -12.13
C LYS A 516 11.17 16.82 -12.65
N ASN A 517 10.64 16.12 -13.64
CA ASN A 517 9.32 16.37 -14.24
C ASN A 517 8.22 15.45 -13.68
N HIS A 518 8.54 14.59 -12.72
CA HIS A 518 7.62 13.68 -12.07
C HIS A 518 7.81 13.77 -10.54
N ILE A 519 7.33 14.87 -9.97
CA ILE A 519 7.38 15.20 -8.55
C ILE A 519 6.09 14.75 -7.84
N GLY A 520 6.13 14.57 -6.52
CA GLY A 520 4.99 14.12 -5.73
C GLY A 520 5.14 14.35 -4.23
N ASP A 521 6.39 14.55 -3.76
CA ASP A 521 6.68 14.95 -2.38
C ASP A 521 6.26 16.40 -2.17
N ASN A 522 5.78 16.73 -0.97
CA ASN A 522 5.32 18.08 -0.66
C ASN A 522 5.98 18.62 0.63
N MET A 523 6.42 19.87 0.59
CA MET A 523 7.03 20.53 1.74
C MET A 523 6.02 20.89 2.83
N THR A 524 4.76 21.09 2.48
CA THR A 524 3.67 21.43 3.41
C THR A 524 2.58 20.35 3.37
N LEU A 525 1.71 20.38 4.37
CA LEU A 525 0.52 19.53 4.44
C LEU A 525 -0.77 20.35 4.27
N ASP A 526 -0.64 21.59 3.81
CA ASP A 526 -1.78 22.48 3.55
C ASP A 526 -2.51 22.07 2.27
N LEU A 527 -3.77 22.47 2.16
CA LEU A 527 -4.54 22.37 0.91
C LEU A 527 -3.83 23.16 -0.19
N PHE A 528 -3.57 22.50 -1.30
CA PHE A 528 -2.83 23.07 -2.43
C PHE A 528 -3.63 24.13 -3.20
N GLY A 529 -2.95 25.17 -3.69
CA GLY A 529 -3.55 26.22 -4.50
C GLY A 529 -4.58 27.08 -3.73
N GLU A 530 -5.62 27.53 -4.41
CA GLU A 530 -6.63 28.44 -3.87
C GLU A 530 -7.77 27.71 -3.12
N GLN A 531 -7.57 26.47 -2.69
CA GLN A 531 -8.61 25.72 -1.96
C GLN A 531 -8.97 26.35 -0.60
N ASN A 532 -8.01 26.96 0.08
CA ASN A 532 -8.28 27.68 1.34
C ASN A 532 -9.12 28.95 1.11
N GLU A 533 -8.89 29.68 0.02
CA GLU A 533 -9.70 30.82 -0.39
C GLU A 533 -11.13 30.39 -0.75
N LEU A 534 -11.27 29.30 -1.52
CA LEU A 534 -12.58 28.72 -1.82
C LEU A 534 -13.33 28.34 -0.53
N ALA A 535 -12.67 27.62 0.37
CA ALA A 535 -13.25 27.16 1.61
C ALA A 535 -13.67 28.35 2.51
N GLY A 536 -12.81 29.37 2.60
CA GLY A 536 -13.11 30.62 3.32
C GLY A 536 -14.32 31.35 2.74
N ALA A 537 -14.40 31.48 1.42
CA ALA A 537 -15.52 32.13 0.75
C ALA A 537 -16.86 31.36 0.97
N ILE A 538 -16.84 30.03 0.87
CA ILE A 538 -18.04 29.21 1.07
C ILE A 538 -18.49 29.20 2.53
N THR A 539 -17.58 29.04 3.49
CA THR A 539 -17.93 29.03 4.93
C THR A 539 -18.45 30.39 5.41
N SER A 540 -18.00 31.49 4.81
CA SER A 540 -18.49 32.84 5.11
C SER A 540 -19.95 33.09 4.73
N LEU A 541 -20.58 32.23 3.92
CA LEU A 541 -22.01 32.30 3.59
C LEU A 541 -22.92 31.88 4.75
N GLY A 542 -22.38 31.30 5.83
CA GLY A 542 -23.16 30.84 6.97
C GLY A 542 -24.10 29.66 6.69
N LYS A 543 -23.91 28.97 5.55
CA LYS A 543 -24.66 27.74 5.21
C LYS A 543 -24.07 26.53 5.92
N PRO A 544 -24.85 25.49 6.21
CA PRO A 544 -24.30 24.21 6.66
C PRO A 544 -23.35 23.63 5.60
N VAL A 545 -22.16 23.21 6.02
CA VAL A 545 -21.14 22.64 5.12
C VAL A 545 -20.76 21.24 5.59
N VAL A 546 -20.75 20.29 4.67
CA VAL A 546 -20.09 18.97 4.83
C VAL A 546 -18.80 19.06 4.05
N LEU A 547 -17.66 18.97 4.73
CA LEU A 547 -16.35 18.87 4.07
C LEU A 547 -16.07 17.40 3.75
N TYR A 548 -15.80 17.10 2.48
CA TYR A 548 -15.32 15.82 2.02
C TYR A 548 -13.90 15.97 1.50
N LEU A 549 -12.94 15.28 2.12
CA LEU A 549 -11.54 15.30 1.73
C LEU A 549 -11.24 14.09 0.82
N MET A 550 -10.52 14.35 -0.28
CA MET A 550 -10.02 13.33 -1.22
C MET A 550 -8.53 13.57 -1.42
N ASN A 551 -7.68 12.78 -0.79
CA ASN A 551 -6.23 13.02 -0.73
C ASN A 551 -5.45 11.72 -0.49
N GLY A 552 -4.13 11.78 -0.70
CA GLY A 552 -3.23 10.65 -0.49
C GLY A 552 -2.40 10.73 0.79
N ARG A 553 -2.48 11.86 1.51
CA ARG A 553 -1.73 12.13 2.76
C ARG A 553 -2.55 12.94 3.76
N PRO A 554 -2.27 12.91 5.07
CA PRO A 554 -2.91 13.80 6.04
C PRO A 554 -2.77 15.27 5.65
N LEU A 555 -3.87 16.03 5.72
CA LEU A 555 -3.89 17.44 5.41
C LEU A 555 -4.09 18.29 6.68
N SER A 556 -3.35 19.41 6.78
CA SER A 556 -3.46 20.38 7.88
C SER A 556 -4.61 21.36 7.59
N ILE A 557 -5.80 21.04 8.08
CA ILE A 557 -7.05 21.78 7.82
C ILE A 557 -7.60 22.51 9.05
N ASN A 558 -6.74 23.06 9.90
CA ASN A 558 -7.11 23.61 11.22
C ASN A 558 -8.32 24.56 11.17
N ALA A 559 -8.27 25.56 10.28
CA ALA A 559 -9.34 26.55 10.18
C ALA A 559 -10.69 25.95 9.74
N LEU A 560 -10.68 24.89 8.93
CA LEU A 560 -11.87 24.16 8.52
C LEU A 560 -12.35 23.22 9.63
N ALA A 561 -11.44 22.60 10.36
CA ALA A 561 -11.77 21.75 11.50
C ALA A 561 -12.53 22.51 12.59
N GLU A 562 -12.23 23.80 12.79
CA GLU A 562 -12.96 24.65 13.72
C GLU A 562 -14.35 25.05 13.20
N LYS A 563 -14.44 25.48 11.93
CA LYS A 563 -15.63 26.15 11.37
C LYS A 563 -16.68 25.20 10.80
N VAL A 564 -16.27 24.07 10.25
CA VAL A 564 -17.16 23.17 9.51
C VAL A 564 -17.79 22.17 10.46
N PRO A 565 -19.14 21.99 10.44
CA PRO A 565 -19.84 21.10 11.37
C PRO A 565 -19.68 19.61 11.06
N ALA A 566 -19.32 19.22 9.83
CA ALA A 566 -19.11 17.81 9.49
C ALA A 566 -17.92 17.66 8.54
N ILE A 567 -17.01 16.74 8.84
CA ILE A 567 -15.79 16.49 8.08
C ILE A 567 -15.64 14.99 7.86
N ILE A 568 -15.47 14.60 6.61
CA ILE A 568 -15.26 13.22 6.17
C ILE A 568 -13.88 13.15 5.49
N GLU A 569 -13.05 12.22 5.95
CA GLU A 569 -11.85 11.83 5.24
C GLU A 569 -12.17 10.67 4.31
N GLY A 570 -12.14 10.95 3.02
CA GLY A 570 -12.49 10.01 1.97
C GLY A 570 -11.28 9.40 1.29
N TRP A 571 -10.05 9.84 1.53
CA TRP A 571 -8.89 9.36 0.78
C TRP A 571 -9.17 9.22 -0.73
N TYR A 572 -8.46 8.35 -1.43
CA TYR A 572 -8.83 7.87 -2.77
C TYR A 572 -9.58 6.55 -2.63
N MET A 573 -10.93 6.57 -2.65
CA MET A 573 -11.79 5.41 -2.35
C MET A 573 -12.05 4.49 -3.56
N GLY A 574 -11.31 4.66 -4.66
CA GLY A 574 -11.45 3.83 -5.85
C GLY A 574 -12.74 4.11 -6.62
N GLN A 575 -13.16 3.11 -7.41
CA GLN A 575 -14.24 3.29 -8.39
C GLN A 575 -15.63 3.59 -7.80
N GLU A 576 -15.88 3.25 -6.53
CA GLU A 576 -17.17 3.43 -5.84
C GLU A 576 -17.17 4.62 -4.85
N THR A 577 -16.23 5.54 -4.98
CA THR A 577 -16.09 6.72 -4.10
C THR A 577 -17.41 7.45 -3.89
N GLY A 578 -18.13 7.76 -4.95
CA GLY A 578 -19.36 8.54 -4.85
C GLY A 578 -20.52 7.76 -4.24
N THR A 579 -20.65 6.46 -4.54
CA THR A 579 -21.66 5.59 -3.95
C THR A 579 -21.44 5.48 -2.44
N ALA A 580 -20.22 5.16 -2.02
CA ALA A 580 -19.86 4.99 -0.61
C ALA A 580 -20.00 6.28 0.19
N ALA A 581 -19.53 7.41 -0.35
CA ALA A 581 -19.66 8.71 0.28
C ALA A 581 -21.14 9.11 0.45
N ALA A 582 -21.96 8.91 -0.56
CA ALA A 582 -23.38 9.22 -0.49
C ALA A 582 -24.11 8.32 0.52
N ASP A 583 -23.80 7.02 0.61
CA ASP A 583 -24.36 6.10 1.59
C ASP A 583 -24.10 6.56 3.03
N ILE A 584 -22.89 7.06 3.31
CA ILE A 584 -22.51 7.60 4.64
C ILE A 584 -23.18 8.96 4.89
N ILE A 585 -23.14 9.88 3.91
CA ILE A 585 -23.72 11.23 4.05
C ILE A 585 -25.23 11.17 4.31
N PHE A 586 -25.95 10.26 3.65
CA PHE A 586 -27.40 10.10 3.82
C PHE A 586 -27.79 9.02 4.86
N GLY A 587 -26.81 8.34 5.46
CA GLY A 587 -27.03 7.43 6.60
C GLY A 587 -27.52 6.04 6.25
N ASP A 588 -27.36 5.58 5.00
CA ASP A 588 -27.64 4.20 4.62
C ASP A 588 -26.54 3.25 5.15
N VAL A 589 -25.34 3.80 5.37
CA VAL A 589 -24.20 3.12 6.02
C VAL A 589 -23.71 3.96 7.19
N ASN A 590 -23.48 3.32 8.33
CA ASN A 590 -22.85 3.96 9.49
C ASN A 590 -21.32 4.00 9.31
N PRO A 591 -20.67 5.18 9.35
CA PRO A 591 -19.22 5.27 9.20
C PRO A 591 -18.50 4.49 10.31
N SER A 592 -17.46 3.77 9.94
CA SER A 592 -16.71 2.90 10.85
C SER A 592 -15.20 2.93 10.64
N GLY A 593 -14.72 3.63 9.62
CA GLY A 593 -13.30 3.78 9.35
C GLY A 593 -12.55 4.48 10.50
N LYS A 594 -11.30 4.10 10.74
CA LYS A 594 -10.41 4.70 11.74
C LYS A 594 -9.08 5.09 11.08
N LEU A 595 -8.55 6.27 11.40
CA LEU A 595 -7.28 6.76 10.87
C LEU A 595 -6.13 5.79 11.19
N THR A 596 -5.27 5.57 10.22
CA THR A 596 -4.05 4.75 10.35
C THR A 596 -2.78 5.58 10.42
N ILE A 597 -2.94 6.89 10.37
CA ILE A 597 -1.87 7.88 10.45
C ILE A 597 -2.37 9.11 11.21
N THR A 598 -1.51 9.68 12.03
CA THR A 598 -1.78 10.90 12.79
C THR A 598 -1.87 12.11 11.85
N PHE A 599 -2.86 12.98 12.05
CA PHE A 599 -3.02 14.23 11.30
C PHE A 599 -2.34 15.37 12.03
N PRO A 600 -1.24 15.95 11.52
CA PRO A 600 -0.60 17.10 12.14
C PRO A 600 -1.35 18.41 11.87
N LYS A 601 -1.22 19.37 12.75
CA LYS A 601 -1.71 20.73 12.55
C LYS A 601 -0.82 21.52 11.59
N SER A 602 0.42 21.09 11.42
CA SER A 602 1.39 21.71 10.51
C SER A 602 2.53 20.74 10.22
N ALA A 603 3.15 20.85 9.06
CA ALA A 603 4.39 20.16 8.75
C ALA A 603 5.52 20.49 9.74
N GLY A 604 5.45 21.63 10.44
CA GLY A 604 6.40 21.99 11.50
C GLY A 604 6.33 21.10 12.76
N GLN A 605 5.29 20.29 12.93
CA GLN A 605 5.21 19.31 14.01
C GLN A 605 5.97 18.01 13.72
N LEU A 606 6.33 17.76 12.45
CA LEU A 606 6.99 16.51 12.06
C LEU A 606 8.41 16.38 12.63
N PRO A 607 8.83 15.19 13.07
CA PRO A 607 8.09 13.93 13.05
C PRO A 607 7.00 13.85 14.13
N LEU A 608 5.78 13.48 13.74
CA LEU A 608 4.62 13.36 14.62
C LEU A 608 3.92 12.02 14.39
N TYR A 609 3.88 11.17 15.42
CA TYR A 609 3.18 9.88 15.43
C TYR A 609 2.73 9.52 16.84
N TYR A 610 1.67 8.71 16.97
CA TYR A 610 1.03 8.41 18.26
C TYR A 610 1.94 7.68 19.26
N ASN A 611 2.90 6.86 18.77
CA ASN A 611 3.82 6.05 19.57
C ASN A 611 5.18 6.75 19.82
N HIS A 612 5.12 8.05 20.06
CA HIS A 612 6.30 8.86 20.36
C HIS A 612 6.95 8.49 21.72
N LYS A 613 8.19 8.90 21.92
CA LYS A 613 8.88 8.75 23.20
C LYS A 613 8.34 9.76 24.23
N PRO A 614 8.36 9.46 25.55
CA PRO A 614 7.89 10.40 26.59
C PRO A 614 8.62 11.74 26.61
N SER A 615 9.87 11.78 26.15
CA SER A 615 10.67 13.00 26.02
C SER A 615 10.30 13.88 24.84
N ALA A 616 9.58 13.33 23.83
CA ALA A 616 8.95 14.09 22.77
C ALA A 616 7.59 14.59 23.26
N GLN A 617 7.11 15.69 22.71
CA GLN A 617 5.79 16.24 23.03
C GLN A 617 5.58 16.48 24.52
N TYR A 618 6.60 17.00 25.20
CA TYR A 618 6.54 17.31 26.62
C TYR A 618 6.06 18.74 26.89
N MET A 619 6.34 19.67 25.99
CA MET A 619 5.95 21.09 26.07
C MET A 619 5.32 21.52 24.75
N ASP A 620 4.42 22.49 24.83
CA ASP A 620 3.83 23.13 23.65
C ASP A 620 4.87 23.92 22.86
N TYR A 621 4.61 24.11 21.58
CA TYR A 621 5.32 25.10 20.79
C TYR A 621 4.88 26.52 21.17
N LEU A 622 5.72 27.51 20.95
CA LEU A 622 5.37 28.92 21.21
C LEU A 622 4.09 29.35 20.45
N SER A 623 3.89 28.82 19.26
CA SER A 623 2.79 29.20 18.37
C SER A 623 1.60 28.26 18.38
N GLN A 624 1.73 27.06 18.96
CA GLN A 624 0.73 25.99 18.85
C GLN A 624 0.93 24.95 19.95
N ASP A 625 -0.16 24.36 20.46
CA ASP A 625 -0.07 23.18 21.32
C ASP A 625 0.47 21.96 20.54
N ILE A 626 1.03 20.99 21.29
CA ILE A 626 1.68 19.79 20.72
C ILE A 626 0.71 18.74 20.18
N ASN A 627 -0.59 18.84 20.52
CA ASN A 627 -1.55 17.82 20.11
C ASN A 627 -1.73 17.78 18.59
N PRO A 628 -1.95 16.60 18.01
CA PRO A 628 -2.29 16.49 16.60
C PRO A 628 -3.67 17.12 16.32
N LEU A 629 -3.96 17.33 15.05
CA LEU A 629 -5.31 17.71 14.62
C LEU A 629 -6.28 16.54 14.80
N TYR A 630 -5.88 15.34 14.38
CA TYR A 630 -6.59 14.08 14.65
C TYR A 630 -5.60 12.97 15.02
N HIS A 631 -5.95 12.19 16.03
CA HIS A 631 -5.12 11.10 16.54
C HIS A 631 -5.17 9.85 15.67
N PHE A 632 -4.12 9.05 15.71
CA PHE A 632 -4.14 7.68 15.18
C PHE A 632 -5.29 6.89 15.80
N GLY A 633 -5.96 6.06 14.99
CA GLY A 633 -7.12 5.28 15.42
C GLY A 633 -8.42 6.07 15.55
N TRP A 634 -8.40 7.40 15.34
CA TRP A 634 -9.59 8.25 15.42
C TRP A 634 -10.55 7.98 14.26
N GLY A 635 -11.84 8.03 14.58
CA GLY A 635 -12.96 8.01 13.65
C GLY A 635 -14.26 7.93 14.43
N MET A 636 -15.25 8.77 14.05
CA MET A 636 -16.55 8.84 14.69
C MET A 636 -17.52 7.84 14.04
N SER A 637 -18.57 7.50 14.78
CA SER A 637 -19.71 6.72 14.31
C SER A 637 -21.01 7.52 14.52
N SER A 638 -22.04 7.22 13.75
CA SER A 638 -23.40 7.75 13.99
C SER A 638 -24.10 7.10 15.19
N THR A 639 -23.48 6.08 15.80
CA THR A 639 -23.88 5.50 17.09
C THR A 639 -22.83 5.76 18.16
N LYS A 640 -23.05 5.31 19.39
CA LYS A 640 -22.13 5.51 20.52
C LYS A 640 -21.74 4.17 21.12
N PHE A 641 -20.45 4.00 21.39
CA PHE A 641 -19.91 2.82 22.06
C PHE A 641 -19.37 3.19 23.43
N ASN A 642 -19.65 2.37 24.43
CA ASN A 642 -19.11 2.50 25.78
C ASN A 642 -18.15 1.34 26.05
N TYR A 643 -17.00 1.65 26.61
CA TYR A 643 -15.94 0.70 26.95
C TYR A 643 -15.91 0.46 28.45
N GLY A 644 -16.01 -0.80 28.86
CA GLY A 644 -15.71 -1.23 30.20
C GLY A 644 -14.21 -1.19 30.49
N LYS A 645 -13.83 -1.30 31.78
CA LYS A 645 -12.42 -1.45 32.13
C LYS A 645 -11.88 -2.78 31.61
N PRO A 646 -10.64 -2.83 31.06
CA PRO A 646 -10.01 -4.09 30.68
C PRO A 646 -9.73 -4.95 31.90
N VAL A 647 -10.09 -6.24 31.80
CA VAL A 647 -9.92 -7.24 32.86
C VAL A 647 -8.88 -8.26 32.44
N LEU A 648 -7.79 -8.33 33.18
CA LEU A 648 -6.75 -9.36 33.00
C LEU A 648 -7.19 -10.68 33.66
N LYS A 649 -7.00 -11.80 32.95
CA LYS A 649 -7.25 -13.13 33.52
C LYS A 649 -6.29 -13.43 34.69
N LYS A 650 -5.05 -12.94 34.59
CA LYS A 650 -4.02 -12.88 35.64
C LYS A 650 -3.35 -11.52 35.51
N ASP A 651 -3.21 -10.78 36.57
CA ASP A 651 -2.51 -9.50 36.64
C ASP A 651 -0.98 -9.64 36.75
N THR A 652 -0.52 -10.87 37.04
CA THR A 652 0.89 -11.24 37.15
C THR A 652 1.16 -12.52 36.34
N VAL A 653 2.18 -12.46 35.48
CA VAL A 653 2.66 -13.61 34.68
C VAL A 653 4.18 -13.73 34.78
N LYS A 654 4.70 -14.93 34.51
CA LYS A 654 6.15 -15.12 34.38
C LYS A 654 6.63 -14.70 33.01
N LYS A 655 7.92 -14.36 32.92
CA LYS A 655 8.59 -14.14 31.63
C LYS A 655 8.37 -15.34 30.70
N GLY A 656 7.88 -15.10 29.48
CA GLY A 656 7.54 -16.13 28.51
C GLY A 656 6.09 -16.66 28.55
N GLU A 657 5.31 -16.32 29.58
CA GLU A 657 3.89 -16.67 29.64
C GLU A 657 3.04 -15.67 28.84
N THR A 658 1.95 -16.17 28.24
CA THR A 658 0.93 -15.33 27.58
C THR A 658 -0.11 -14.85 28.60
N ALA A 659 -0.29 -13.54 28.71
CA ALA A 659 -1.41 -12.96 29.43
C ALA A 659 -2.65 -12.84 28.52
N ARG A 660 -3.83 -12.71 29.13
CA ARG A 660 -5.08 -12.47 28.40
C ARG A 660 -5.84 -11.32 29.05
N VAL A 661 -6.23 -10.35 28.23
CA VAL A 661 -7.09 -9.23 28.62
C VAL A 661 -8.42 -9.33 27.91
N THR A 662 -9.52 -8.93 28.57
CA THR A 662 -10.87 -8.87 28.00
C THR A 662 -11.47 -7.50 28.34
N VAL A 663 -12.11 -6.89 27.34
CA VAL A 663 -12.86 -5.65 27.48
C VAL A 663 -14.31 -5.86 27.00
N GLU A 664 -15.28 -5.29 27.73
CA GLU A 664 -16.67 -5.23 27.30
C GLU A 664 -16.90 -3.94 26.51
N VAL A 665 -17.56 -4.07 25.34
CA VAL A 665 -17.96 -2.94 24.51
C VAL A 665 -19.46 -3.01 24.29
N THR A 666 -20.16 -1.91 24.58
CA THR A 666 -21.63 -1.80 24.47
C THR A 666 -22.00 -0.71 23.48
N ASN A 667 -22.87 -1.01 22.53
CA ASN A 667 -23.50 0.02 21.71
C ASN A 667 -24.62 0.70 22.52
N THR A 668 -24.37 1.91 23.00
CA THR A 668 -25.31 2.71 23.78
C THR A 668 -26.16 3.65 22.91
N GLY A 669 -25.95 3.65 21.61
CA GLY A 669 -26.71 4.45 20.66
C GLY A 669 -27.97 3.77 20.14
N LYS A 670 -28.53 4.28 19.04
CA LYS A 670 -29.84 3.88 18.52
C LYS A 670 -29.80 3.07 17.23
N ILE A 671 -28.62 2.94 16.61
CA ILE A 671 -28.43 2.21 15.36
C ILE A 671 -27.31 1.20 15.49
N GLU A 672 -27.38 0.15 14.68
CA GLU A 672 -26.29 -0.82 14.57
C GLU A 672 -25.04 -0.15 14.02
N GLY A 673 -23.88 -0.58 14.50
CA GLY A 673 -22.61 -0.04 14.01
C GLY A 673 -21.45 -0.96 14.28
N ASP A 674 -20.42 -0.75 13.47
CA ASP A 674 -19.13 -1.39 13.65
C ASP A 674 -18.23 -0.52 14.55
N GLU A 675 -17.50 -1.18 15.43
CA GLU A 675 -16.46 -0.56 16.25
C GLU A 675 -15.16 -1.33 16.12
N ILE A 676 -14.04 -0.58 16.11
CA ILE A 676 -12.70 -1.12 16.08
C ILE A 676 -12.08 -0.98 17.46
N VAL A 677 -12.10 -2.08 18.20
CA VAL A 677 -11.53 -2.15 19.55
C VAL A 677 -10.02 -2.26 19.46
N GLN A 678 -9.31 -1.27 19.98
CA GLN A 678 -7.86 -1.16 19.91
C GLN A 678 -7.21 -1.50 21.24
N LEU A 679 -6.12 -2.28 21.21
CA LEU A 679 -5.31 -2.64 22.37
C LEU A 679 -3.93 -1.99 22.27
N TYR A 680 -3.60 -1.16 23.23
CA TYR A 680 -2.28 -0.54 23.35
C TYR A 680 -1.57 -1.06 24.60
N ILE A 681 -0.24 -1.09 24.54
CA ILE A 681 0.62 -1.50 25.65
C ILE A 681 1.72 -0.45 25.85
N ARG A 682 1.99 -0.11 27.11
CA ARG A 682 3.12 0.71 27.52
C ARG A 682 3.96 -0.06 28.54
N ASP A 683 5.24 -0.19 28.28
CA ASP A 683 6.22 -0.57 29.28
C ASP A 683 6.53 0.65 30.15
N THR A 684 6.28 0.56 31.46
CA THR A 684 6.35 1.73 32.34
C THR A 684 7.78 2.11 32.70
N VAL A 685 8.66 1.13 32.83
CA VAL A 685 10.08 1.29 33.15
C VAL A 685 10.90 0.22 32.47
N SER A 686 11.83 0.60 31.64
CA SER A 686 12.67 -0.32 30.86
C SER A 686 14.09 0.20 30.70
N SER A 687 15.03 -0.66 30.30
CA SER A 687 16.45 -0.33 30.13
C SER A 687 16.73 0.73 29.06
N VAL A 688 15.77 1.03 28.20
CA VAL A 688 15.80 2.08 27.17
C VAL A 688 14.46 2.81 27.13
N THR A 689 14.44 4.06 26.70
CA THR A 689 13.19 4.82 26.56
C THR A 689 12.23 4.14 25.59
N ARG A 690 11.05 3.72 26.10
CA ARG A 690 9.98 3.11 25.30
C ARG A 690 8.91 4.14 24.91
N PRO A 691 8.11 3.86 23.85
CA PRO A 691 6.97 4.69 23.49
C PRO A 691 5.96 4.87 24.62
N VAL A 692 5.22 5.99 24.60
CA VAL A 692 4.10 6.23 25.52
C VAL A 692 3.00 5.20 25.41
N LYS A 693 2.85 4.57 24.24
CA LYS A 693 1.96 3.44 23.96
C LYS A 693 2.31 2.84 22.60
N GLU A 694 2.00 1.57 22.39
CA GLU A 694 2.18 0.84 21.13
C GLU A 694 0.95 -0.03 20.88
N LEU A 695 0.39 0.03 19.68
CA LEU A 695 -0.70 -0.88 19.27
C LEU A 695 -0.19 -2.33 19.23
N LYS A 696 -0.87 -3.22 19.92
CA LYS A 696 -0.53 -4.65 19.99
C LYS A 696 -1.72 -5.57 19.73
N GLY A 697 -2.87 -4.99 19.39
CA GLY A 697 -4.06 -5.74 19.00
C GLY A 697 -5.20 -4.85 18.54
N PHE A 698 -6.05 -5.38 17.69
CA PHE A 698 -7.31 -4.75 17.32
C PHE A 698 -8.35 -5.81 16.94
N ALA A 699 -9.63 -5.43 17.02
CA ALA A 699 -10.73 -6.28 16.60
C ALA A 699 -11.90 -5.43 16.09
N ARG A 700 -12.39 -5.73 14.89
CA ARG A 700 -13.61 -5.16 14.33
C ARG A 700 -14.81 -5.97 14.82
N ILE A 701 -15.81 -5.29 15.39
CA ILE A 701 -17.04 -5.92 15.90
C ILE A 701 -18.26 -5.13 15.46
N THR A 702 -19.35 -5.83 15.12
CA THR A 702 -20.66 -5.21 14.82
C THR A 702 -21.56 -5.37 16.02
N LEU A 703 -22.19 -4.30 16.50
CA LEU A 703 -23.07 -4.29 17.66
C LEU A 703 -24.42 -3.64 17.34
N LYS A 704 -25.51 -4.32 17.68
CA LYS A 704 -26.87 -3.75 17.66
C LYS A 704 -27.06 -2.78 18.82
N PRO A 705 -28.06 -1.88 18.75
CA PRO A 705 -28.43 -1.03 19.88
C PRO A 705 -28.65 -1.85 21.16
N GLY A 706 -27.97 -1.46 22.26
CA GLY A 706 -28.00 -2.14 23.55
C GLY A 706 -27.17 -3.43 23.63
N GLU A 707 -26.58 -3.91 22.53
CA GLU A 707 -25.75 -5.12 22.55
C GLU A 707 -24.41 -4.83 23.23
N THR A 708 -23.98 -5.78 24.09
CA THR A 708 -22.66 -5.79 24.71
C THR A 708 -21.89 -7.01 24.23
N ARG A 709 -20.62 -6.82 23.86
CA ARG A 709 -19.71 -7.91 23.45
C ARG A 709 -18.41 -7.87 24.24
N LYS A 710 -17.93 -9.07 24.60
CA LYS A 710 -16.62 -9.25 25.21
C LYS A 710 -15.57 -9.46 24.11
N VAL A 711 -14.60 -8.58 24.05
CA VAL A 711 -13.45 -8.70 23.14
C VAL A 711 -12.24 -9.11 23.96
N SER A 712 -11.53 -10.15 23.52
CA SER A 712 -10.37 -10.68 24.23
C SER A 712 -9.13 -10.63 23.37
N PHE A 713 -8.02 -10.23 23.95
CA PHE A 713 -6.71 -10.23 23.32
C PHE A 713 -5.71 -11.09 24.12
N ASN A 714 -4.90 -11.84 23.38
CA ASN A 714 -3.75 -12.52 23.94
C ASN A 714 -2.54 -11.58 23.88
N ILE A 715 -1.88 -11.38 25.00
CA ILE A 715 -0.64 -10.62 25.13
C ILE A 715 0.49 -11.66 25.21
N THR A 716 1.00 -12.01 24.06
CA THR A 716 2.11 -12.96 23.90
C THR A 716 3.44 -12.28 24.22
N PRO A 717 4.51 -13.00 24.58
CA PRO A 717 5.79 -12.38 24.94
C PRO A 717 6.35 -11.44 23.86
N ASP A 718 6.19 -11.76 22.58
CA ASP A 718 6.63 -10.91 21.46
C ASP A 718 5.96 -9.53 21.45
N LYS A 719 4.74 -9.38 22.00
CA LYS A 719 4.06 -8.09 22.13
C LYS A 719 4.62 -7.20 23.23
N LEU A 720 5.33 -7.78 24.19
CA LEU A 720 5.98 -7.11 25.31
C LEU A 720 7.48 -6.90 25.07
N ALA A 721 8.04 -7.61 24.08
CA ALA A 721 9.47 -7.61 23.79
C ALA A 721 9.90 -6.36 23.01
N PHE A 722 11.15 -5.96 23.22
CA PHE A 722 11.81 -4.86 22.55
C PHE A 722 13.33 -5.10 22.52
N HIS A 723 14.09 -4.31 21.75
CA HIS A 723 15.55 -4.36 21.79
C HIS A 723 16.07 -3.59 23.00
N ASP A 724 16.67 -4.30 23.96
CA ASP A 724 17.23 -3.75 25.20
C ASP A 724 18.48 -2.87 24.94
N ILE A 725 19.13 -2.39 25.99
CA ILE A 725 20.34 -1.56 25.90
C ILE A 725 21.48 -2.26 25.13
N ASN A 726 21.50 -3.59 25.12
CA ASN A 726 22.47 -4.43 24.42
C ASN A 726 22.01 -4.90 23.03
N MET A 727 20.91 -4.33 22.51
CA MET A 727 20.30 -4.73 21.24
C MET A 727 19.81 -6.20 21.17
N LYS A 728 19.46 -6.79 22.32
CA LYS A 728 18.83 -8.09 22.40
C LYS A 728 17.31 -7.92 22.43
N PHE A 729 16.58 -8.72 21.62
CA PHE A 729 15.13 -8.71 21.63
C PHE A 729 14.61 -9.53 22.82
N VAL A 730 14.13 -8.83 23.85
CA VAL A 730 13.80 -9.41 25.17
C VAL A 730 12.52 -8.84 25.75
N VAL A 731 11.90 -9.61 26.66
CA VAL A 731 10.91 -9.09 27.63
C VAL A 731 11.67 -8.83 28.93
N GLU A 732 11.62 -7.62 29.44
CA GLU A 732 12.15 -7.29 30.79
C GLU A 732 11.07 -7.52 31.85
N PRO A 733 11.43 -7.98 33.06
CA PRO A 733 10.51 -7.96 34.20
C PRO A 733 10.12 -6.52 34.55
N GLY A 734 8.85 -6.33 34.82
CA GLY A 734 8.36 -4.96 35.09
C GLY A 734 6.84 -4.86 35.02
N THR A 735 6.37 -3.64 35.00
CA THR A 735 4.95 -3.30 34.97
C THR A 735 4.59 -2.73 33.60
N PHE A 736 3.48 -3.22 33.06
CA PHE A 736 2.95 -2.80 31.77
C PHE A 736 1.54 -2.22 31.94
N GLU A 737 1.29 -1.03 31.39
CA GLU A 737 -0.07 -0.50 31.23
C GLU A 737 -0.71 -1.16 30.00
N ILE A 738 -1.84 -1.82 30.22
CA ILE A 738 -2.67 -2.42 29.18
C ILE A 738 -3.87 -1.52 28.95
N MET A 739 -3.98 -0.94 27.77
CA MET A 739 -4.96 0.10 27.44
C MET A 739 -5.90 -0.37 26.32
N THR A 740 -7.19 -0.15 26.48
CA THR A 740 -8.18 -0.47 25.42
C THR A 740 -9.10 0.72 25.17
N GLY A 741 -9.42 0.97 23.91
CA GLY A 741 -10.31 2.07 23.53
C GLY A 741 -10.54 2.15 22.02
N PRO A 742 -11.30 3.18 21.56
CA PRO A 742 -11.62 3.42 20.17
C PRO A 742 -10.53 4.15 19.37
N SER A 743 -9.54 4.72 20.04
CA SER A 743 -8.43 5.48 19.41
C SER A 743 -7.19 5.52 20.31
N SER A 744 -6.10 6.13 19.84
CA SER A 744 -4.88 6.36 20.64
C SER A 744 -4.97 7.56 21.59
N ARG A 745 -6.08 8.31 21.58
CA ARG A 745 -6.27 9.48 22.42
C ARG A 745 -6.41 9.05 23.89
N ASP A 746 -5.68 9.69 24.79
CA ASP A 746 -5.55 9.24 26.19
C ASP A 746 -6.90 9.21 26.94
N GLU A 747 -7.79 10.16 26.65
CA GLU A 747 -9.11 10.25 27.27
C GLU A 747 -10.05 9.09 26.85
N ASP A 748 -9.78 8.46 25.72
CA ASP A 748 -10.58 7.35 25.20
C ASP A 748 -10.14 5.99 25.77
N LEU A 749 -9.00 5.94 26.49
CA LEU A 749 -8.36 4.69 26.87
C LEU A 749 -8.70 4.26 28.31
N GLN A 750 -9.24 3.05 28.46
CA GLN A 750 -9.40 2.36 29.73
C GLN A 750 -8.14 1.54 30.04
N LYS A 751 -7.67 1.52 31.31
CA LYS A 751 -6.38 0.95 31.68
C LYS A 751 -6.48 -0.19 32.70
N ALA A 752 -5.59 -1.17 32.58
CA ALA A 752 -5.28 -2.21 33.56
C ALA A 752 -3.75 -2.38 33.67
N ILE A 753 -3.27 -2.96 34.76
CA ILE A 753 -1.84 -3.16 35.02
C ILE A 753 -1.51 -4.65 34.92
N LEU A 754 -0.53 -5.01 34.11
CA LEU A 754 0.08 -6.33 34.01
C LEU A 754 1.49 -6.29 34.59
N THR A 755 1.82 -7.22 35.47
CA THR A 755 3.18 -7.41 36.03
C THR A 755 3.82 -8.66 35.39
N VAL A 756 5.02 -8.52 34.86
CA VAL A 756 5.89 -9.64 34.41
C VAL A 756 7.00 -9.84 35.41
N LYS A 757 7.16 -11.10 35.90
CA LYS A 757 8.19 -11.51 36.88
C LYS A 757 9.25 -12.38 36.24
#